data_f9724624f7f15e97f252e451599567d4
#
_entry.id   f9724624f7f15e97f252e451599567d4
#
_cell.length_a   1.000
_cell.length_b   1.000
_cell.length_c   1.000
_cell.angle_alpha   90.00
_cell.angle_beta   90.00
_cell.angle_gamma   90.00
#
_symmetry.space_group_name_H-M   'P 1'
#
loop_
_entity.id
_entity.type
_entity.pdbx_description
1 polymer ?
#
loop_
_entity_poly.entity_id
_entity_poly.type
_entity_poly.pdbx_seq_one_letter_code
_entity_poly.pdbx_strand_id
1 'polypeptide(L)'
;MSEKRTLPLLPLRGLVVYPHMMVNLDVGRDRSVAAIERAIAGDSCILVVSQKEPETDDPTAADLYDVGTVAEIRQFLRMPEGVLRILVDGQKRAEILAVREGNTHAEADVHEIEEPEDTAPTKDIEALVHGVTSKFEEWVKLSHKIPPEALVSISIMEDTGRLADIIASHLNLKHDVRQEILAAVDVRTRLDHLYEALVHELDIMGIEHEINRRVRKQMEKVQRDFYLREQIKAIRKELGDDEDKAAEVDRYREALMSKEFPDAVRETIEREIHRLDMSPAMSAEVGVIRSYLDILVELPWSEMTKEHVDMAAAYAVLEHDHYGLEKIKERILDYLAVRRLAPEQNAPILCLAGAPGVGKTSLGASIARAMGRKFIRISLGGIRDEAEIRGHRRTYVGAMPGRILEGIRRAGTRNPVFLLDEVDKIAMDFHGDPSAALLEVLDPAQNCTFSDHFVELPFDLSRVFWIVTANNPARIPAPLRDRMEILTLSSYTELEKIEIARRHLLPRQRTQNGLKAKDIRISTGVYLELIRSYTREAGVRALERVIGQLCRKAARRVVEGEKPPIAVTKANLADFLERPKYHTAKQEKKPLVGVVTGLAWTEAGGDVLRTEVNILRGKGKLILTGQLGEVMQESAQAALSYVRSRADALHLAENFYETDDIHIHLPEGAIPKDGPSAGITMATAMISALTGRKVRSDVAMTGEITLRGNILPIGGLKEKTLAAYREGLKTIVLPQENERDIEDIPDVVRSSLEFVPVAHMDEVLRVALYN
;
A
#
# COMPACT_ATOMS: atom_id res chain seq x y z
N MET A 1 2.86 -57.88 -32.57
CA MET A 1 2.09 -58.00 -31.28
C MET A 1 3.21 -58.12 -30.23
N SER A 2 3.60 -57.01 -29.62
CA SER A 2 4.62 -57.05 -28.56
C SER A 2 4.03 -57.83 -27.36
N GLU A 3 4.85 -58.76 -26.83
CA GLU A 3 4.45 -59.63 -25.73
C GLU A 3 4.22 -58.79 -24.46
N LYS A 4 3.08 -58.98 -23.82
CA LYS A 4 2.83 -58.51 -22.44
C LYS A 4 3.78 -59.26 -21.52
N ARG A 5 4.58 -58.51 -20.75
CA ARG A 5 5.54 -59.07 -19.79
C ARG A 5 5.13 -58.61 -18.39
N THR A 6 5.22 -59.49 -17.42
CA THR A 6 5.00 -59.16 -16.01
C THR A 6 6.37 -59.05 -15.34
N LEU A 7 6.66 -57.90 -14.75
CA LEU A 7 7.96 -57.58 -14.12
C LEU A 7 7.73 -57.15 -12.66
N PRO A 8 8.67 -57.49 -11.76
CA PRO A 8 8.72 -56.88 -10.43
C PRO A 8 8.82 -55.35 -10.56
N LEU A 9 8.09 -54.62 -9.69
CA LEU A 9 7.98 -53.17 -9.73
C LEU A 9 8.83 -52.52 -8.65
N LEU A 10 9.68 -51.54 -9.02
CA LEU A 10 10.47 -50.77 -8.12
C LEU A 10 10.14 -49.26 -8.22
N PRO A 11 9.34 -48.70 -7.27
CA PRO A 11 9.06 -47.28 -7.21
C PRO A 11 10.28 -46.46 -6.79
N LEU A 12 10.63 -45.41 -7.55
CA LEU A 12 11.74 -44.53 -7.30
C LEU A 12 11.27 -43.17 -6.78
N ARG A 13 12.00 -42.61 -5.80
CA ARG A 13 11.73 -41.28 -5.23
C ARG A 13 12.56 -40.21 -5.94
N GLY A 14 11.91 -39.36 -6.71
CA GLY A 14 12.55 -38.19 -7.34
C GLY A 14 13.63 -38.51 -8.37
N LEU A 15 13.76 -39.75 -8.80
CA LEU A 15 14.71 -40.20 -9.79
C LEU A 15 13.98 -40.82 -10.98
N VAL A 16 14.38 -40.40 -12.18
CA VAL A 16 13.93 -41.00 -13.45
C VAL A 16 15.14 -41.73 -14.08
N VAL A 17 14.93 -42.97 -14.43
CA VAL A 17 15.97 -43.80 -15.11
C VAL A 17 15.61 -43.86 -16.59
N TYR A 18 16.52 -43.41 -17.43
CA TYR A 18 16.36 -43.49 -18.90
C TYR A 18 16.94 -44.80 -19.45
N PRO A 19 16.52 -45.25 -20.63
CA PRO A 19 17.23 -46.29 -21.36
C PRO A 19 18.74 -45.97 -21.50
N HIS A 20 19.58 -47.01 -21.44
CA HIS A 20 21.05 -46.89 -21.47
C HIS A 20 21.69 -46.12 -20.33
N MET A 21 20.94 -45.80 -19.27
CA MET A 21 21.45 -45.14 -18.06
C MET A 21 21.84 -46.22 -17.02
N MET A 22 23.08 -46.19 -16.57
CA MET A 22 23.52 -46.97 -15.43
C MET A 22 23.47 -46.16 -14.15
N VAL A 23 22.74 -46.64 -13.16
CA VAL A 23 22.57 -45.90 -11.90
C VAL A 23 22.63 -46.82 -10.68
N ASN A 24 23.31 -46.35 -9.63
CA ASN A 24 23.28 -46.99 -8.32
C ASN A 24 22.07 -46.55 -7.52
N LEU A 25 21.31 -47.52 -7.03
CA LEU A 25 20.12 -47.28 -6.20
C LEU A 25 20.34 -47.93 -4.83
N ASP A 26 20.04 -47.16 -3.78
CA ASP A 26 20.02 -47.65 -2.40
C ASP A 26 18.56 -47.90 -2.01
N VAL A 27 18.16 -49.12 -1.83
CA VAL A 27 16.79 -49.55 -1.62
C VAL A 27 16.62 -50.16 -0.20
N GLY A 28 15.77 -49.47 0.63
CA GLY A 28 15.59 -49.86 2.02
C GLY A 28 14.14 -50.26 2.37
N ARG A 29 13.14 -50.07 1.44
CA ARG A 29 11.78 -50.48 1.68
C ARG A 29 11.63 -51.98 1.55
N ASP A 30 11.02 -52.67 2.51
CA ASP A 30 10.87 -54.11 2.52
C ASP A 30 10.22 -54.65 1.24
N ARG A 31 9.15 -54.00 0.74
CA ARG A 31 8.48 -54.38 -0.52
C ARG A 31 9.34 -54.24 -1.74
N SER A 32 10.18 -53.17 -1.78
CA SER A 32 11.09 -52.90 -2.87
C SER A 32 12.28 -53.86 -2.85
N VAL A 33 12.80 -54.20 -1.68
CA VAL A 33 13.83 -55.24 -1.49
C VAL A 33 13.32 -56.61 -1.97
N ALA A 34 12.10 -56.96 -1.61
CA ALA A 34 11.47 -58.22 -2.06
C ALA A 34 11.27 -58.25 -3.60
N ALA A 35 10.94 -57.11 -4.22
CA ALA A 35 10.81 -56.98 -5.67
C ALA A 35 12.16 -57.22 -6.37
N ILE A 36 13.26 -56.67 -5.82
CA ILE A 36 14.62 -56.86 -6.33
C ILE A 36 15.06 -58.30 -6.17
N GLU A 37 14.84 -58.94 -5.01
CA GLU A 37 15.15 -60.34 -4.79
C GLU A 37 14.40 -61.27 -5.75
N ARG A 38 13.13 -60.94 -6.04
CA ARG A 38 12.29 -61.63 -7.04
C ARG A 38 12.89 -61.46 -8.44
N ALA A 39 13.32 -60.26 -8.82
CA ALA A 39 13.98 -60.01 -10.12
C ALA A 39 15.28 -60.80 -10.28
N ILE A 40 16.15 -60.79 -9.25
CA ILE A 40 17.43 -61.52 -9.24
C ILE A 40 17.22 -63.05 -9.32
N ALA A 41 16.16 -63.59 -8.72
CA ALA A 41 15.80 -64.99 -8.80
C ALA A 41 15.21 -65.40 -10.18
N GLY A 42 14.89 -64.43 -11.03
CA GLY A 42 14.36 -64.61 -12.38
C GLY A 42 15.38 -64.30 -13.46
N ASP A 43 15.04 -63.36 -14.33
CA ASP A 43 15.84 -62.92 -15.47
C ASP A 43 16.65 -61.64 -15.20
N SER A 44 16.72 -61.24 -13.94
CA SER A 44 17.38 -60.00 -13.46
C SER A 44 16.77 -58.72 -14.01
N CYS A 45 15.57 -58.77 -14.58
CA CYS A 45 14.86 -57.60 -15.09
C CYS A 45 13.86 -57.10 -14.06
N ILE A 46 13.78 -55.79 -13.92
CA ILE A 46 12.90 -55.08 -13.03
C ILE A 46 12.32 -53.83 -13.71
N LEU A 47 11.06 -53.53 -13.44
CA LEU A 47 10.52 -52.23 -13.89
C LEU A 47 10.82 -51.15 -12.86
N VAL A 48 11.53 -50.16 -13.26
CA VAL A 48 11.77 -48.96 -12.45
C VAL A 48 10.82 -47.83 -12.90
N VAL A 49 10.09 -47.25 -11.97
CA VAL A 49 9.12 -46.19 -12.26
C VAL A 49 9.19 -45.11 -11.19
N SER A 50 9.06 -43.88 -11.57
CA SER A 50 9.09 -42.75 -10.65
C SER A 50 7.74 -42.56 -9.96
N GLN A 51 7.78 -42.15 -8.68
CA GLN A 51 6.59 -41.67 -7.96
C GLN A 51 6.28 -40.23 -8.37
N LYS A 52 4.99 -39.88 -8.49
CA LYS A 52 4.54 -38.49 -8.74
C LYS A 52 4.92 -37.58 -7.58
N GLU A 53 4.71 -38.04 -6.34
CA GLU A 53 5.14 -37.36 -5.13
C GLU A 53 6.24 -38.14 -4.41
N PRO A 54 7.47 -37.61 -4.30
CA PRO A 54 8.60 -38.31 -3.69
C PRO A 54 8.43 -38.64 -2.20
N GLU A 55 7.54 -37.92 -1.49
CA GLU A 55 7.34 -38.05 -0.03
C GLU A 55 6.42 -39.21 0.34
N THR A 56 5.71 -39.81 -0.60
CA THR A 56 4.82 -40.95 -0.35
C THR A 56 5.58 -42.20 0.05
N ASP A 57 5.34 -42.71 1.26
CA ASP A 57 6.11 -43.86 1.79
C ASP A 57 5.68 -45.19 1.15
N ASP A 58 4.41 -45.41 0.91
CA ASP A 58 3.87 -46.63 0.31
C ASP A 58 3.01 -46.27 -0.92
N PRO A 59 3.64 -46.09 -2.10
CA PRO A 59 2.94 -45.60 -3.29
C PRO A 59 2.02 -46.71 -3.87
N THR A 60 0.79 -46.30 -4.18
CA THR A 60 -0.17 -47.10 -4.92
C THR A 60 0.00 -46.92 -6.43
N ALA A 61 -0.68 -47.66 -7.25
CA ALA A 61 -0.66 -47.53 -8.71
C ALA A 61 -1.01 -46.10 -9.19
N ALA A 62 -1.85 -45.36 -8.48
CA ALA A 62 -2.22 -43.98 -8.82
C ALA A 62 -1.12 -42.97 -8.58
N ASP A 63 -0.18 -43.30 -7.67
CA ASP A 63 0.92 -42.44 -7.27
C ASP A 63 2.16 -42.60 -8.18
N LEU A 64 2.08 -43.52 -9.13
CA LEU A 64 3.16 -43.80 -10.09
C LEU A 64 2.86 -43.13 -11.44
N TYR A 65 3.91 -42.85 -12.19
CA TYR A 65 3.78 -42.44 -13.59
C TYR A 65 3.47 -43.64 -14.49
N ASP A 66 2.81 -43.39 -15.60
CA ASP A 66 2.32 -44.45 -16.50
C ASP A 66 3.43 -45.08 -17.34
N VAL A 67 4.56 -44.37 -17.50
CA VAL A 67 5.74 -44.84 -18.25
C VAL A 67 6.93 -44.96 -17.33
N GLY A 68 7.53 -46.12 -17.32
CA GLY A 68 8.76 -46.44 -16.61
C GLY A 68 9.83 -47.04 -17.53
N THR A 69 10.89 -47.53 -16.96
CA THR A 69 11.98 -48.20 -17.68
C THR A 69 12.20 -49.63 -17.21
N VAL A 70 12.22 -50.55 -18.13
CA VAL A 70 12.70 -51.91 -17.86
C VAL A 70 14.19 -51.86 -17.70
N ALA A 71 14.69 -52.23 -16.54
CA ALA A 71 16.12 -52.20 -16.20
C ALA A 71 16.65 -53.56 -15.82
N GLU A 72 17.86 -53.86 -16.19
CA GLU A 72 18.57 -55.07 -15.80
C GLU A 72 19.45 -54.83 -14.58
N ILE A 73 19.35 -55.67 -13.56
CA ILE A 73 20.20 -55.59 -12.37
C ILE A 73 21.55 -56.21 -12.69
N ARG A 74 22.61 -55.36 -12.83
CA ARG A 74 23.98 -55.77 -13.17
C ARG A 74 24.74 -56.26 -11.94
N GLN A 75 24.57 -55.54 -10.81
CA GLN A 75 25.28 -55.84 -9.56
C GLN A 75 24.35 -55.55 -8.38
N PHE A 76 24.51 -56.28 -7.30
CA PHE A 76 23.85 -55.98 -6.04
C PHE A 76 24.78 -56.25 -4.85
N LEU A 77 24.63 -55.42 -3.81
CA LEU A 77 25.43 -55.52 -2.58
C LEU A 77 24.50 -55.28 -1.39
N ARG A 78 24.48 -56.22 -0.43
CA ARG A 78 23.77 -56.05 0.82
C ARG A 78 24.58 -55.16 1.78
N MET A 79 24.00 -54.08 2.17
CA MET A 79 24.58 -53.14 3.12
C MET A 79 24.17 -53.49 4.56
N PRO A 80 24.89 -53.05 5.60
CA PRO A 80 24.39 -53.10 6.98
C PRO A 80 23.04 -52.38 7.08
N GLU A 81 22.20 -52.80 8.04
CA GLU A 81 20.84 -52.25 8.27
C GLU A 81 19.76 -52.68 7.26
N GLY A 82 19.99 -53.69 6.42
CA GLY A 82 19.00 -54.23 5.50
C GLY A 82 18.79 -53.47 4.19
N VAL A 83 19.56 -52.42 3.94
CA VAL A 83 19.55 -51.69 2.67
C VAL A 83 20.26 -52.48 1.58
N LEU A 84 19.61 -52.56 0.41
CA LEU A 84 20.17 -53.21 -0.76
C LEU A 84 20.65 -52.17 -1.75
N ARG A 85 21.97 -52.18 -2.05
CA ARG A 85 22.54 -51.34 -3.13
C ARG A 85 22.57 -52.13 -4.40
N ILE A 86 21.93 -51.63 -5.44
CA ILE A 86 21.91 -52.25 -6.77
C ILE A 86 22.43 -51.32 -7.81
N LEU A 87 23.15 -51.88 -8.82
CA LEU A 87 23.45 -51.20 -10.05
C LEU A 87 22.45 -51.67 -11.12
N VAL A 88 21.63 -50.76 -11.58
CA VAL A 88 20.66 -51.05 -12.65
C VAL A 88 21.12 -50.40 -13.97
N ASP A 89 20.86 -51.09 -15.06
CA ASP A 89 21.11 -50.66 -16.42
C ASP A 89 19.72 -50.57 -17.15
N GLY A 90 19.28 -49.36 -17.42
CA GLY A 90 18.02 -49.12 -18.14
C GLY A 90 18.09 -49.70 -19.57
N GLN A 91 17.13 -50.52 -19.94
CA GLN A 91 17.11 -51.21 -21.24
C GLN A 91 16.11 -50.56 -22.21
N LYS A 92 14.83 -50.55 -21.84
CA LYS A 92 13.73 -50.08 -22.69
C LYS A 92 12.70 -49.34 -21.91
N ARG A 93 12.00 -48.42 -22.58
CA ARG A 93 10.78 -47.80 -22.04
C ARG A 93 9.64 -48.83 -21.97
N ALA A 94 8.82 -48.70 -20.99
CA ALA A 94 7.65 -49.56 -20.86
C ALA A 94 6.46 -48.78 -20.32
N GLU A 95 5.30 -48.97 -20.91
CA GLU A 95 4.02 -48.48 -20.46
C GLU A 95 3.41 -49.46 -19.47
N ILE A 96 2.93 -48.96 -18.35
CA ILE A 96 2.29 -49.77 -17.31
C ILE A 96 0.83 -50.00 -17.68
N LEU A 97 0.46 -51.25 -17.94
CA LEU A 97 -0.90 -51.64 -18.27
C LEU A 97 -1.76 -51.90 -17.02
N ALA A 98 -1.15 -52.54 -16.03
CA ALA A 98 -1.78 -52.80 -14.73
C ALA A 98 -0.69 -53.06 -13.67
N VAL A 99 -0.95 -52.61 -12.44
CA VAL A 99 -0.14 -52.95 -11.27
C VAL A 99 -0.88 -53.98 -10.45
N ARG A 100 -0.21 -55.07 -10.09
CA ARG A 100 -0.70 -56.13 -9.23
C ARG A 100 -0.02 -56.04 -7.86
N GLU A 101 -0.78 -55.75 -6.86
CA GLU A 101 -0.27 -55.75 -5.50
C GLU A 101 -0.20 -57.18 -4.95
N GLY A 102 1.01 -57.70 -4.78
CA GLY A 102 1.29 -58.95 -4.11
C GLY A 102 1.47 -58.76 -2.59
N ASN A 103 1.40 -59.84 -1.83
CA ASN A 103 1.59 -59.80 -0.38
C ASN A 103 3.02 -59.40 0.04
N THR A 104 4.05 -59.63 -0.79
CA THR A 104 5.46 -59.39 -0.50
C THR A 104 6.04 -58.26 -1.35
N HIS A 105 5.67 -58.15 -2.60
CA HIS A 105 6.14 -57.13 -3.56
C HIS A 105 5.04 -56.82 -4.57
N ALA A 106 5.17 -55.71 -5.27
CA ALA A 106 4.31 -55.33 -6.39
C ALA A 106 4.91 -55.82 -7.72
N GLU A 107 4.04 -56.25 -8.65
CA GLU A 107 4.39 -56.59 -10.02
C GLU A 107 3.58 -55.71 -10.98
N ALA A 108 4.15 -55.40 -12.12
CA ALA A 108 3.47 -54.64 -13.16
C ALA A 108 3.42 -55.43 -14.46
N ASP A 109 2.23 -55.46 -15.06
CA ASP A 109 2.06 -55.89 -16.44
C ASP A 109 2.45 -54.70 -17.33
N VAL A 110 3.48 -54.89 -18.14
CA VAL A 110 4.04 -53.83 -18.96
C VAL A 110 3.95 -54.17 -20.43
N HIS A 111 3.88 -53.11 -21.22
CA HIS A 111 4.05 -53.13 -22.65
C HIS A 111 5.38 -52.46 -22.95
N GLU A 112 6.39 -53.22 -23.40
CA GLU A 112 7.68 -52.65 -23.83
C GLU A 112 7.45 -51.87 -25.09
N ILE A 113 7.88 -50.58 -25.06
CA ILE A 113 7.75 -49.66 -26.18
C ILE A 113 8.97 -49.91 -27.09
N GLU A 114 8.68 -50.40 -28.30
CA GLU A 114 9.70 -50.50 -29.34
C GLU A 114 9.91 -49.14 -29.96
N GLU A 115 11.11 -48.63 -29.86
CA GLU A 115 11.47 -47.42 -30.59
C GLU A 115 11.55 -47.78 -32.09
N PRO A 116 10.92 -46.95 -32.96
CA PRO A 116 11.00 -47.22 -34.40
C PRO A 116 12.46 -47.26 -34.83
N GLU A 117 12.86 -48.33 -35.57
CA GLU A 117 14.20 -48.43 -36.18
C GLU A 117 14.43 -47.16 -37.01
N ASP A 118 15.62 -46.53 -36.82
CA ASP A 118 16.01 -45.28 -37.46
C ASP A 118 15.87 -45.38 -39.03
N THR A 119 14.73 -44.99 -39.51
CA THR A 119 14.60 -44.46 -40.86
C THR A 119 15.34 -43.16 -40.90
N ALA A 120 16.24 -42.96 -41.85
CA ALA A 120 17.14 -41.80 -42.00
C ALA A 120 16.53 -40.49 -41.48
N PRO A 121 17.19 -39.80 -40.53
CA PRO A 121 16.57 -38.67 -39.79
C PRO A 121 16.05 -37.62 -40.80
N THR A 122 14.84 -37.17 -40.58
CA THR A 122 14.28 -36.07 -41.36
C THR A 122 15.09 -34.80 -41.08
N LYS A 123 15.16 -33.89 -42.08
CA LYS A 123 15.89 -32.61 -41.92
C LYS A 123 15.52 -31.84 -40.66
N ASP A 124 14.28 -32.00 -40.17
CA ASP A 124 13.79 -31.38 -38.95
C ASP A 124 14.44 -32.01 -37.69
N ILE A 125 14.58 -33.34 -37.69
CA ILE A 125 15.24 -34.07 -36.58
C ILE A 125 16.75 -33.74 -36.57
N GLU A 126 17.39 -33.66 -37.74
CA GLU A 126 18.81 -33.25 -37.82
C GLU A 126 19.02 -31.83 -37.25
N ALA A 127 18.11 -30.91 -37.56
CA ALA A 127 18.18 -29.55 -37.03
C ALA A 127 18.00 -29.51 -35.49
N LEU A 128 17.06 -30.30 -34.94
CA LEU A 128 16.84 -30.43 -33.52
C LEU A 128 18.02 -31.06 -32.79
N VAL A 129 18.60 -32.14 -33.34
CA VAL A 129 19.82 -32.78 -32.81
C VAL A 129 20.95 -31.77 -32.74
N HIS A 130 21.17 -31.02 -33.83
CA HIS A 130 22.21 -29.98 -33.84
C HIS A 130 21.93 -28.89 -32.79
N GLY A 131 20.67 -28.45 -32.65
CA GLY A 131 20.24 -27.48 -31.67
C GLY A 131 20.48 -27.97 -30.23
N VAL A 132 20.03 -29.19 -29.91
CA VAL A 132 20.20 -29.83 -28.60
C VAL A 132 21.68 -30.00 -28.27
N THR A 133 22.47 -30.52 -29.20
CA THR A 133 23.92 -30.72 -28.98
C THR A 133 24.64 -29.40 -28.76
N SER A 134 24.35 -28.39 -29.55
CA SER A 134 24.93 -27.05 -29.38
C SER A 134 24.59 -26.43 -28.00
N LYS A 135 23.35 -26.57 -27.58
CA LYS A 135 22.90 -26.05 -26.26
C LYS A 135 23.48 -26.88 -25.11
N PHE A 136 23.63 -28.17 -25.28
CA PHE A 136 24.29 -29.03 -24.30
C PHE A 136 25.79 -28.71 -24.16
N GLU A 137 26.49 -28.45 -25.26
CA GLU A 137 27.88 -27.97 -25.22
C GLU A 137 28.02 -26.64 -24.45
N GLU A 138 27.08 -25.72 -24.67
CA GLU A 138 27.02 -24.44 -23.94
C GLU A 138 26.83 -24.69 -22.45
N TRP A 139 25.89 -25.57 -22.07
CA TRP A 139 25.63 -25.98 -20.71
C TRP A 139 26.83 -26.62 -20.03
N VAL A 140 27.54 -27.53 -20.72
CA VAL A 140 28.76 -28.18 -20.18
C VAL A 140 29.88 -27.17 -19.91
N LYS A 141 30.05 -26.18 -20.80
CA LYS A 141 31.04 -25.09 -20.61
C LYS A 141 30.74 -24.25 -19.37
N LEU A 142 29.47 -24.04 -19.05
CA LEU A 142 29.04 -23.22 -17.89
C LEU A 142 29.02 -24.06 -16.60
N SER A 143 28.60 -25.33 -16.67
CA SER A 143 28.38 -26.16 -15.47
C SER A 143 29.69 -26.73 -14.89
N HIS A 144 30.73 -26.91 -15.70
CA HIS A 144 32.02 -27.57 -15.34
C HIS A 144 31.85 -28.95 -14.68
N LYS A 145 30.70 -29.60 -14.82
CA LYS A 145 30.39 -30.90 -14.18
C LYS A 145 30.81 -32.11 -14.98
N ILE A 146 30.97 -31.95 -16.30
CA ILE A 146 31.29 -33.04 -17.24
C ILE A 146 32.65 -32.79 -17.86
N PRO A 147 33.56 -33.80 -17.91
CA PRO A 147 34.83 -33.68 -18.59
C PRO A 147 34.65 -33.45 -20.10
N PRO A 148 35.46 -32.60 -20.74
CA PRO A 148 35.34 -32.32 -22.18
C PRO A 148 35.44 -33.56 -23.08
N GLU A 149 36.09 -34.63 -22.61
CA GLU A 149 36.24 -35.91 -23.32
C GLU A 149 34.90 -36.64 -23.48
N ALA A 150 33.96 -36.49 -22.52
CA ALA A 150 32.63 -37.09 -22.59
C ALA A 150 31.77 -36.44 -23.66
N LEU A 151 31.97 -35.15 -23.98
CA LEU A 151 31.27 -34.44 -25.06
C LEU A 151 31.57 -35.07 -26.42
N VAL A 152 32.81 -35.47 -26.66
CA VAL A 152 33.21 -36.08 -27.94
C VAL A 152 32.45 -37.40 -28.17
N SER A 153 32.27 -38.19 -27.13
CA SER A 153 31.53 -39.46 -27.18
C SER A 153 30.05 -39.28 -27.49
N ILE A 154 29.45 -38.20 -26.96
CA ILE A 154 28.05 -37.86 -27.16
C ILE A 154 27.83 -37.30 -28.56
N SER A 155 28.75 -36.46 -29.08
CA SER A 155 28.63 -35.80 -30.39
C SER A 155 28.82 -36.76 -31.58
N ILE A 156 29.36 -37.97 -31.39
CA ILE A 156 29.61 -38.98 -32.45
C ILE A 156 28.46 -40.02 -32.50
N MET A 157 27.46 -39.89 -31.63
CA MET A 157 26.41 -40.87 -31.49
C MET A 157 25.41 -40.75 -32.66
N GLU A 158 25.21 -41.84 -33.42
CA GLU A 158 24.32 -41.87 -34.60
C GLU A 158 22.86 -42.10 -34.19
N ASP A 159 22.60 -42.74 -33.05
CA ASP A 159 21.26 -42.99 -32.54
C ASP A 159 20.71 -41.75 -31.81
N THR A 160 19.75 -41.10 -32.45
CA THR A 160 19.17 -39.84 -31.97
C THR A 160 18.31 -39.99 -30.70
N GLY A 161 17.64 -41.12 -30.52
CA GLY A 161 16.89 -41.44 -29.32
C GLY A 161 17.79 -41.64 -28.10
N ARG A 162 18.85 -42.41 -28.29
CA ARG A 162 19.88 -42.66 -27.27
C ARG A 162 20.66 -41.40 -26.90
N LEU A 163 20.94 -40.52 -27.88
CA LEU A 163 21.57 -39.22 -27.67
C LEU A 163 20.73 -38.37 -26.72
N ALA A 164 19.43 -38.29 -26.98
CA ALA A 164 18.50 -37.51 -26.13
C ALA A 164 18.46 -38.03 -24.69
N ASP A 165 18.40 -39.35 -24.50
CA ASP A 165 18.33 -39.97 -23.19
C ASP A 165 19.62 -39.75 -22.38
N ILE A 166 20.78 -39.85 -23.02
CA ILE A 166 22.07 -39.61 -22.37
C ILE A 166 22.21 -38.14 -21.96
N ILE A 167 21.86 -37.22 -22.83
CA ILE A 167 21.88 -35.80 -22.48
C ILE A 167 20.91 -35.51 -21.32
N ALA A 168 19.67 -36.02 -21.35
CA ALA A 168 18.71 -35.86 -20.29
C ALA A 168 19.17 -36.42 -18.94
N SER A 169 19.96 -37.53 -18.95
CA SER A 169 20.50 -38.14 -17.74
C SER A 169 21.54 -37.26 -17.02
N HIS A 170 22.22 -36.39 -17.77
CA HIS A 170 23.25 -35.49 -17.22
C HIS A 170 22.72 -34.17 -16.72
N LEU A 171 21.48 -33.77 -17.11
CA LEU A 171 20.85 -32.52 -16.72
C LEU A 171 20.18 -32.63 -15.34
N ASN A 172 20.26 -31.56 -14.57
CA ASN A 172 19.59 -31.49 -13.27
C ASN A 172 18.21 -30.88 -13.38
N LEU A 173 17.35 -31.50 -14.20
CA LEU A 173 15.99 -31.04 -14.47
C LEU A 173 15.04 -31.34 -13.31
N LYS A 174 13.94 -30.58 -13.25
CA LYS A 174 12.81 -30.90 -12.36
C LYS A 174 12.24 -32.28 -12.68
N HIS A 175 11.69 -32.91 -11.67
CA HIS A 175 11.20 -34.29 -11.75
C HIS A 175 10.17 -34.49 -12.87
N ASP A 176 9.22 -33.59 -12.97
CA ASP A 176 8.14 -33.60 -13.97
C ASP A 176 8.70 -33.55 -15.39
N VAL A 177 9.66 -32.62 -15.66
CA VAL A 177 10.30 -32.47 -16.97
C VAL A 177 11.11 -33.72 -17.35
N ARG A 178 11.80 -34.34 -16.38
CA ARG A 178 12.50 -35.61 -16.62
C ARG A 178 11.52 -36.70 -17.04
N GLN A 179 10.36 -36.78 -16.40
CA GLN A 179 9.37 -37.77 -16.69
C GLN A 179 8.68 -37.51 -18.05
N GLU A 180 8.45 -36.25 -18.42
CA GLU A 180 7.94 -35.87 -19.74
C GLU A 180 8.90 -36.32 -20.84
N ILE A 181 10.18 -36.14 -20.67
CA ILE A 181 11.22 -36.62 -21.62
C ILE A 181 11.21 -38.16 -21.69
N LEU A 182 11.07 -38.87 -20.55
CA LEU A 182 10.98 -40.32 -20.56
C LEU A 182 9.69 -40.80 -21.26
N ALA A 183 8.57 -40.16 -21.03
CA ALA A 183 7.28 -40.55 -21.57
C ALA A 183 7.14 -40.23 -23.06
N ALA A 184 7.98 -39.34 -23.62
CA ALA A 184 7.99 -39.00 -25.04
C ALA A 184 8.55 -40.16 -25.87
N VAL A 185 7.63 -40.97 -26.44
CA VAL A 185 7.99 -42.13 -27.30
C VAL A 185 8.57 -41.67 -28.63
N ASP A 186 7.99 -40.62 -29.23
CA ASP A 186 8.46 -40.04 -30.46
C ASP A 186 9.76 -39.23 -30.23
N VAL A 187 10.80 -39.58 -30.98
CA VAL A 187 12.15 -38.97 -30.83
C VAL A 187 12.14 -37.46 -31.07
N ARG A 188 11.30 -36.98 -32.00
CA ARG A 188 11.16 -35.54 -32.26
C ARG A 188 10.61 -34.82 -31.03
N THR A 189 9.51 -35.31 -30.48
CA THR A 189 8.88 -34.72 -29.27
C THR A 189 9.85 -34.76 -28.09
N ARG A 190 10.65 -35.81 -27.96
CA ARG A 190 11.67 -35.96 -26.92
C ARG A 190 12.77 -34.92 -27.06
N LEU A 191 13.25 -34.68 -28.27
CA LEU A 191 14.25 -33.67 -28.58
C LEU A 191 13.73 -32.25 -28.37
N ASP A 192 12.43 -31.98 -28.70
CA ASP A 192 11.80 -30.69 -28.46
C ASP A 192 11.74 -30.38 -26.95
N HIS A 193 11.25 -31.32 -26.12
CA HIS A 193 11.23 -31.16 -24.66
C HIS A 193 12.63 -31.00 -24.08
N LEU A 194 13.60 -31.72 -24.58
CA LEU A 194 14.98 -31.61 -24.16
C LEU A 194 15.61 -30.28 -24.53
N TYR A 195 15.29 -29.75 -25.72
CA TYR A 195 15.76 -28.44 -26.17
C TYR A 195 15.21 -27.32 -25.29
N GLU A 196 13.90 -27.33 -25.02
CA GLU A 196 13.26 -26.37 -24.11
C GLU A 196 13.87 -26.43 -22.71
N ALA A 197 14.07 -27.62 -22.19
CA ALA A 197 14.69 -27.81 -20.88
C ALA A 197 16.12 -27.27 -20.82
N LEU A 198 16.93 -27.48 -21.88
CA LEU A 198 18.30 -26.97 -21.98
C LEU A 198 18.34 -25.44 -22.05
N VAL A 199 17.45 -24.82 -22.82
CA VAL A 199 17.34 -23.35 -22.90
C VAL A 199 17.02 -22.77 -21.54
N HIS A 200 16.04 -23.35 -20.85
CA HIS A 200 15.65 -22.90 -19.50
C HIS A 200 16.80 -23.03 -18.47
N GLU A 201 17.51 -24.14 -18.48
CA GLU A 201 18.67 -24.35 -17.60
C GLU A 201 19.80 -23.35 -17.89
N LEU A 202 20.08 -23.06 -19.15
CA LEU A 202 21.09 -22.08 -19.55
C LEU A 202 20.74 -20.66 -19.09
N ASP A 203 19.48 -20.28 -19.18
CA ASP A 203 19.00 -18.98 -18.70
C ASP A 203 19.21 -18.85 -17.19
N ILE A 204 18.86 -19.87 -16.42
CA ILE A 204 19.09 -19.89 -14.97
C ILE A 204 20.59 -19.78 -14.65
N MET A 205 21.43 -20.57 -15.31
CA MET A 205 22.88 -20.54 -15.10
C MET A 205 23.50 -19.20 -15.49
N GLY A 206 22.98 -18.56 -16.54
CA GLY A 206 23.36 -17.21 -16.95
C GLY A 206 23.14 -16.18 -15.85
N ILE A 207 21.96 -16.23 -15.22
CA ILE A 207 21.59 -15.36 -14.10
C ILE A 207 22.48 -15.65 -12.87
N GLU A 208 22.68 -16.93 -12.53
CA GLU A 208 23.56 -17.33 -11.42
C GLU A 208 25.00 -16.86 -11.62
N HIS A 209 25.52 -16.98 -12.85
CA HIS A 209 26.88 -16.53 -13.18
C HIS A 209 27.00 -15.00 -13.05
N GLU A 210 26.00 -14.25 -13.46
CA GLU A 210 25.98 -12.78 -13.30
C GLU A 210 25.90 -12.37 -11.83
N ILE A 211 25.07 -13.04 -11.03
CA ILE A 211 24.99 -12.82 -9.58
C ILE A 211 26.33 -13.11 -8.91
N ASN A 212 26.92 -14.26 -9.19
CA ASN A 212 28.22 -14.66 -8.64
C ASN A 212 29.35 -13.70 -9.04
N ARG A 213 29.32 -13.18 -10.29
CA ARG A 213 30.26 -12.16 -10.73
C ARG A 213 30.10 -10.84 -9.97
N ARG A 214 28.83 -10.42 -9.69
CA ARG A 214 28.56 -9.24 -8.87
C ARG A 214 28.99 -9.42 -7.42
N VAL A 215 28.68 -10.57 -6.83
CA VAL A 215 29.07 -10.91 -5.45
C VAL A 215 30.61 -10.96 -5.35
N ARG A 216 31.30 -11.57 -6.30
CA ARG A 216 32.77 -11.65 -6.31
C ARG A 216 33.42 -10.28 -6.41
N LYS A 217 32.91 -9.40 -7.30
CA LYS A 217 33.35 -8.00 -7.38
C LYS A 217 33.10 -7.23 -6.07
N GLN A 218 31.99 -7.52 -5.42
CA GLN A 218 31.65 -6.88 -4.15
C GLN A 218 32.52 -7.41 -3.00
N MET A 219 32.81 -8.72 -3.00
CA MET A 219 33.74 -9.33 -2.04
C MET A 219 35.18 -8.83 -2.24
N GLU A 220 35.66 -8.73 -3.48
CA GLU A 220 36.99 -8.18 -3.79
C GLU A 220 37.12 -6.74 -3.33
N LYS A 221 36.04 -5.94 -3.50
CA LYS A 221 35.98 -4.57 -2.98
C LYS A 221 36.01 -4.55 -1.44
N VAL A 222 35.24 -5.41 -0.79
CA VAL A 222 35.20 -5.52 0.67
C VAL A 222 36.51 -6.02 1.23
N GLN A 223 37.16 -7.02 0.58
CA GLN A 223 38.49 -7.49 0.97
C GLN A 223 39.57 -6.42 0.81
N ARG A 224 39.50 -5.65 -0.28
CA ARG A 224 40.41 -4.54 -0.49
C ARG A 224 40.23 -3.43 0.53
N ASP A 225 38.94 -3.08 0.81
CA ASP A 225 38.59 -2.13 1.87
C ASP A 225 39.00 -2.65 3.25
N PHE A 226 38.86 -3.94 3.50
CA PHE A 226 39.33 -4.59 4.74
C PHE A 226 40.85 -4.52 4.86
N TYR A 227 41.57 -4.87 3.79
CA TYR A 227 43.04 -4.81 3.77
C TYR A 227 43.56 -3.40 3.97
N LEU A 228 42.94 -2.41 3.30
CA LEU A 228 43.28 -1.00 3.49
C LEU A 228 42.93 -0.51 4.91
N ARG A 229 41.83 -0.98 5.49
CA ARG A 229 41.47 -0.70 6.88
C ARG A 229 42.44 -1.35 7.88
N GLU A 230 42.91 -2.57 7.60
CA GLU A 230 43.93 -3.24 8.42
C GLU A 230 45.30 -2.54 8.30
N GLN A 231 45.67 -2.06 7.11
CA GLN A 231 46.85 -1.18 6.97
C GLN A 231 46.71 0.12 7.72
N ILE A 232 45.55 0.79 7.58
CA ILE A 232 45.24 2.01 8.34
C ILE A 232 45.26 1.74 9.84
N LYS A 233 44.79 0.57 10.30
CA LYS A 233 44.84 0.13 11.68
C LYS A 233 46.23 -0.15 12.20
N ALA A 234 47.08 -0.82 11.40
CA ALA A 234 48.48 -1.02 11.76
C ALA A 234 49.20 0.33 11.87
N ILE A 235 48.96 1.24 10.94
CA ILE A 235 49.46 2.62 10.98
C ILE A 235 48.90 3.40 12.18
N ARG A 236 47.61 3.26 12.48
CA ARG A 236 46.95 3.90 13.63
C ARG A 236 47.46 3.31 14.98
N LYS A 237 47.73 2.00 15.02
CA LYS A 237 48.33 1.37 16.20
C LYS A 237 49.75 1.83 16.49
N GLU A 238 50.52 2.15 15.44
CA GLU A 238 51.82 2.81 15.58
C GLU A 238 51.68 4.32 15.93
N LEU A 239 50.55 4.92 15.65
CA LEU A 239 50.22 6.32 15.92
C LEU A 239 49.44 6.54 17.26
N GLY A 240 49.07 5.48 18.00
CA GLY A 240 48.46 5.61 19.32
C GLY A 240 46.95 5.55 19.37
N ASP A 241 46.26 4.83 18.46
CA ASP A 241 44.79 4.75 18.28
C ASP A 241 44.01 4.10 19.46
N ASP A 242 44.66 3.68 20.54
CA ASP A 242 44.01 3.38 21.83
C ASP A 242 43.53 4.69 22.54
N GLU A 243 44.02 5.85 22.13
CA GLU A 243 43.57 7.15 22.63
C GLU A 243 42.15 7.49 22.19
N ASP A 244 41.75 7.13 20.95
CA ASP A 244 40.41 7.43 20.43
C ASP A 244 39.31 6.68 21.18
N LYS A 245 39.56 5.42 21.58
CA LYS A 245 38.60 4.63 22.37
C LYS A 245 38.49 5.15 23.80
N ALA A 246 39.61 5.49 24.41
CA ALA A 246 39.65 6.07 25.76
C ALA A 246 38.91 7.43 25.78
N ALA A 247 39.16 8.28 24.76
CA ALA A 247 38.47 9.56 24.61
C ALA A 247 36.95 9.37 24.42
N GLU A 248 36.53 8.33 23.68
CA GLU A 248 35.10 8.02 23.50
C GLU A 248 34.44 7.56 24.81
N VAL A 249 35.08 6.66 25.55
CA VAL A 249 34.61 6.19 26.86
C VAL A 249 34.52 7.37 27.83
N ASP A 250 35.51 8.27 27.81
CA ASP A 250 35.51 9.45 28.69
C ASP A 250 34.40 10.43 28.30
N ARG A 251 34.10 10.58 27.01
CA ARG A 251 32.93 11.36 26.54
C ARG A 251 31.60 10.85 27.14
N TYR A 252 31.39 9.54 27.16
CA TYR A 252 30.17 8.98 27.73
C TYR A 252 30.14 9.14 29.24
N ARG A 253 31.29 9.00 29.93
CA ARG A 253 31.41 9.25 31.39
C ARG A 253 31.14 10.71 31.76
N GLU A 254 31.65 11.64 30.95
CA GLU A 254 31.42 13.06 31.09
C GLU A 254 29.94 13.43 30.87
N ALA A 255 29.30 12.84 29.85
CA ALA A 255 27.86 12.97 29.64
C ALA A 255 27.03 12.44 30.82
N LEU A 256 27.45 11.31 31.43
CA LEU A 256 26.80 10.73 32.60
C LEU A 256 26.91 11.63 33.84
N MET A 257 27.98 12.41 33.94
CA MET A 257 28.19 13.36 35.08
C MET A 257 27.46 14.69 34.84
N SER A 258 27.31 15.11 33.59
CA SER A 258 26.75 16.41 33.23
C SER A 258 25.24 16.44 33.10
N LYS A 259 24.60 15.28 32.89
CA LYS A 259 23.15 15.16 32.69
C LYS A 259 22.50 14.36 33.83
N GLU A 260 21.24 14.67 34.12
CA GLU A 260 20.42 13.90 35.05
C GLU A 260 19.74 12.75 34.34
N PHE A 261 20.04 11.52 34.79
CA PHE A 261 19.42 10.29 34.29
C PHE A 261 18.62 9.59 35.38
N PRO A 262 17.50 8.94 35.09
CA PRO A 262 16.86 7.99 36.01
C PRO A 262 17.84 6.88 36.42
N ASP A 263 17.72 6.37 37.63
CA ASP A 263 18.67 5.38 38.19
C ASP A 263 18.86 4.15 37.27
N ALA A 264 17.77 3.57 36.78
CA ALA A 264 17.83 2.41 35.87
C ALA A 264 18.56 2.71 34.55
N VAL A 265 18.42 3.94 34.01
CA VAL A 265 19.10 4.39 32.80
C VAL A 265 20.59 4.58 33.08
N ARG A 266 20.93 5.21 34.21
CA ARG A 266 22.31 5.41 34.68
C ARG A 266 23.04 4.09 34.77
N GLU A 267 22.46 3.12 35.53
CA GLU A 267 23.04 1.79 35.68
C GLU A 267 23.26 1.08 34.32
N THR A 268 22.33 1.25 33.41
CA THR A 268 22.45 0.65 32.05
C THR A 268 23.55 1.31 31.24
N ILE A 269 23.65 2.65 31.27
CA ILE A 269 24.73 3.38 30.58
C ILE A 269 26.09 2.97 31.20
N GLU A 270 26.24 2.91 32.50
CA GLU A 270 27.49 2.48 33.16
C GLU A 270 27.89 1.06 32.74
N ARG A 271 26.95 0.15 32.73
CA ARG A 271 27.19 -1.24 32.31
C ARG A 271 27.63 -1.32 30.82
N GLU A 272 26.99 -0.58 29.93
CA GLU A 272 27.34 -0.59 28.50
C GLU A 272 28.66 0.17 28.25
N ILE A 273 29.00 1.20 29.01
CA ILE A 273 30.32 1.86 28.99
C ILE A 273 31.40 0.85 29.41
N HIS A 274 31.19 0.10 30.48
CA HIS A 274 32.12 -0.95 30.89
C HIS A 274 32.29 -2.04 29.84
N ARG A 275 31.20 -2.43 29.19
CA ARG A 275 31.21 -3.41 28.09
C ARG A 275 31.94 -2.87 26.86
N LEU A 276 31.75 -1.59 26.52
CA LEU A 276 32.49 -0.92 25.45
C LEU A 276 33.99 -0.90 25.76
N ASP A 277 34.37 -0.58 26.99
CA ASP A 277 35.76 -0.50 27.46
C ASP A 277 36.49 -1.86 27.38
N MET A 278 35.78 -2.94 27.73
CA MET A 278 36.30 -4.31 27.71
C MET A 278 36.27 -4.98 26.32
N SER A 279 35.44 -4.51 25.39
CA SER A 279 35.31 -5.14 24.08
C SER A 279 36.49 -4.80 23.15
N PRO A 280 36.99 -5.75 22.35
CA PRO A 280 38.04 -5.46 21.35
C PRO A 280 37.55 -4.41 20.34
N ALA A 281 38.37 -3.40 20.05
CA ALA A 281 38.00 -2.25 19.19
C ALA A 281 37.44 -2.62 17.81
N MET A 282 37.78 -3.81 17.30
CA MET A 282 37.34 -4.32 15.99
C MET A 282 36.16 -5.28 16.03
N SER A 283 35.54 -5.47 17.21
CA SER A 283 34.33 -6.28 17.30
C SER A 283 33.15 -5.58 16.65
N ALA A 284 32.34 -6.32 15.86
CA ALA A 284 31.08 -5.81 15.33
C ALA A 284 30.13 -5.35 16.46
N GLU A 285 30.28 -5.91 17.65
CA GLU A 285 29.52 -5.57 18.86
C GLU A 285 29.80 -4.13 19.32
N VAL A 286 31.02 -3.61 19.16
CA VAL A 286 31.38 -2.24 19.53
C VAL A 286 30.51 -1.22 18.77
N GLY A 287 30.22 -1.44 17.49
CA GLY A 287 29.34 -0.57 16.70
C GLY A 287 27.92 -0.53 17.24
N VAL A 288 27.41 -1.68 17.72
CA VAL A 288 26.07 -1.79 18.31
C VAL A 288 26.03 -1.09 19.67
N ILE A 289 27.03 -1.34 20.54
CA ILE A 289 27.11 -0.71 21.85
C ILE A 289 27.23 0.82 21.72
N ARG A 290 28.04 1.30 20.80
CA ARG A 290 28.23 2.72 20.49
C ARG A 290 26.93 3.39 20.06
N SER A 291 26.24 2.80 19.08
CA SER A 291 24.94 3.31 18.61
C SER A 291 23.90 3.33 19.74
N TYR A 292 23.93 2.35 20.62
CA TYR A 292 23.03 2.28 21.77
C TYR A 292 23.34 3.37 22.80
N LEU A 293 24.62 3.53 23.19
CA LEU A 293 25.06 4.57 24.11
C LEU A 293 24.78 5.98 23.58
N ASP A 294 25.04 6.22 22.30
CA ASP A 294 24.72 7.51 21.66
C ASP A 294 23.24 7.85 21.82
N ILE A 295 22.34 6.89 21.57
CA ILE A 295 20.90 7.10 21.73
C ILE A 295 20.52 7.32 23.18
N LEU A 296 21.03 6.53 24.13
CA LEU A 296 20.73 6.68 25.56
C LEU A 296 21.16 8.04 26.09
N VAL A 297 22.35 8.53 25.68
CA VAL A 297 22.90 9.81 26.12
C VAL A 297 22.23 11.00 25.44
N GLU A 298 21.75 10.84 24.21
CA GLU A 298 21.07 11.90 23.46
C GLU A 298 19.58 12.04 23.81
N LEU A 299 18.95 10.99 24.36
CA LEU A 299 17.56 11.07 24.78
C LEU A 299 17.41 12.05 25.97
N PRO A 300 16.42 12.94 25.90
CA PRO A 300 16.16 13.93 26.97
C PRO A 300 15.35 13.29 28.13
N TRP A 301 16.02 12.57 29.01
CA TRP A 301 15.37 11.87 30.14
C TRP A 301 14.75 12.80 31.16
N SER A 302 15.38 13.92 31.44
CA SER A 302 14.97 14.93 32.41
C SER A 302 14.76 16.33 31.82
N GLU A 303 15.34 16.58 30.65
CA GLU A 303 15.31 17.91 30.04
C GLU A 303 13.90 18.30 29.55
N MET A 304 13.38 19.39 30.09
CA MET A 304 12.08 19.95 29.72
C MET A 304 12.20 21.40 29.27
N THR A 305 11.44 21.74 28.23
CA THR A 305 11.25 23.15 27.88
C THR A 305 10.37 23.82 28.94
N LYS A 306 10.82 24.97 29.45
CA LYS A 306 9.98 25.77 30.37
C LYS A 306 8.76 26.29 29.60
N GLU A 307 7.58 25.91 30.07
CA GLU A 307 6.34 26.41 29.50
C GLU A 307 6.09 27.85 29.93
N HIS A 308 5.77 28.67 28.95
CA HIS A 308 5.27 30.01 29.18
C HIS A 308 3.99 30.21 28.40
N VAL A 309 2.89 29.74 28.98
CA VAL A 309 1.57 29.90 28.38
C VAL A 309 0.99 31.27 28.78
N ASP A 310 1.25 32.28 27.95
CA ASP A 310 0.52 33.54 28.00
C ASP A 310 -0.66 33.47 27.04
N MET A 311 -1.88 33.57 27.58
CA MET A 311 -3.11 33.43 26.81
C MET A 311 -3.24 34.52 25.72
N ALA A 312 -2.82 35.76 26.01
CA ALA A 312 -2.85 36.86 25.06
C ALA A 312 -1.85 36.62 23.89
N ALA A 313 -0.63 36.16 24.24
CA ALA A 313 0.36 35.81 23.25
C ALA A 313 -0.06 34.59 22.42
N ALA A 314 -0.65 33.55 23.05
CA ALA A 314 -1.17 32.37 22.37
C ALA A 314 -2.28 32.75 21.36
N TYR A 315 -3.25 33.58 21.78
CA TYR A 315 -4.26 34.12 20.86
C TYR A 315 -3.64 34.89 19.69
N ALA A 316 -2.68 35.77 19.95
CA ALA A 316 -2.00 36.54 18.92
C ALA A 316 -1.25 35.65 17.90
N VAL A 317 -0.60 34.57 18.36
CA VAL A 317 0.06 33.61 17.48
C VAL A 317 -0.94 32.89 16.60
N LEU A 318 -2.03 32.38 17.17
CA LEU A 318 -3.08 31.68 16.41
C LEU A 318 -3.76 32.60 15.39
N GLU A 319 -4.03 33.86 15.77
CA GLU A 319 -4.65 34.86 14.88
C GLU A 319 -3.72 35.31 13.76
N HIS A 320 -2.44 35.47 14.09
CA HIS A 320 -1.43 35.84 13.09
C HIS A 320 -1.23 34.74 12.05
N ASP A 321 -1.24 33.48 12.46
CA ASP A 321 -0.89 32.37 11.59
C ASP A 321 -2.08 31.79 10.80
N HIS A 322 -3.29 31.94 11.32
CA HIS A 322 -4.49 31.34 10.75
C HIS A 322 -5.63 32.38 10.65
N TYR A 323 -6.09 32.55 9.41
CA TYR A 323 -7.27 33.37 9.17
C TYR A 323 -8.56 32.55 9.37
N GLY A 324 -9.53 33.11 10.08
CA GLY A 324 -10.78 32.41 10.44
C GLY A 324 -10.55 31.33 11.49
N LEU A 325 -11.37 30.28 11.47
CA LEU A 325 -11.31 29.16 12.41
C LEU A 325 -11.60 29.52 13.87
N GLU A 326 -12.44 30.53 14.13
CA GLU A 326 -12.69 31.11 15.46
C GLU A 326 -13.03 30.04 16.52
N LYS A 327 -14.03 29.20 16.25
CA LYS A 327 -14.45 28.13 17.17
C LYS A 327 -13.31 27.15 17.52
N ILE A 328 -12.40 26.90 16.57
CA ILE A 328 -11.28 25.99 16.78
C ILE A 328 -10.19 26.67 17.60
N LYS A 329 -9.92 27.96 17.32
CA LYS A 329 -8.98 28.76 18.12
C LYS A 329 -9.45 28.87 19.58
N GLU A 330 -10.72 29.13 19.81
CA GLU A 330 -11.31 29.17 21.16
C GLU A 330 -11.12 27.84 21.88
N ARG A 331 -11.46 26.72 21.22
CA ARG A 331 -11.23 25.39 21.81
C ARG A 331 -9.78 25.13 22.15
N ILE A 332 -8.84 25.49 21.26
CA ILE A 332 -7.41 25.36 21.55
C ILE A 332 -7.01 26.21 22.76
N LEU A 333 -7.53 27.42 22.87
CA LEU A 333 -7.26 28.28 24.01
C LEU A 333 -7.83 27.73 25.32
N ASP A 334 -9.02 27.10 25.28
CA ASP A 334 -9.57 26.39 26.45
C ASP A 334 -8.61 25.30 26.93
N TYR A 335 -8.03 24.50 26.02
CA TYR A 335 -7.03 23.48 26.37
C TYR A 335 -5.77 24.08 26.96
N LEU A 336 -5.27 25.18 26.39
CA LEU A 336 -4.10 25.87 26.93
C LEU A 336 -4.36 26.46 28.29
N ALA A 337 -5.57 26.95 28.54
CA ALA A 337 -6.00 27.44 29.84
C ALA A 337 -6.06 26.33 30.91
N VAL A 338 -6.67 25.19 30.56
CA VAL A 338 -6.69 24.01 31.45
C VAL A 338 -5.27 23.56 31.77
N ARG A 339 -4.39 23.47 30.77
CA ARG A 339 -2.99 23.09 30.96
C ARG A 339 -2.23 24.03 31.86
N ARG A 340 -2.51 25.33 31.78
CA ARG A 340 -1.90 26.33 32.70
C ARG A 340 -2.37 26.16 34.14
N LEU A 341 -3.63 25.79 34.36
CA LEU A 341 -4.22 25.62 35.69
C LEU A 341 -3.82 24.27 36.31
N ALA A 342 -3.66 23.24 35.51
CA ALA A 342 -3.40 21.88 35.93
C ALA A 342 -2.25 21.26 35.13
N PRO A 343 -0.99 21.72 35.28
CA PRO A 343 0.15 21.30 34.50
C PRO A 343 0.53 19.82 34.70
N GLU A 344 0.13 19.23 35.82
CA GLU A 344 0.39 17.84 36.15
C GLU A 344 -0.62 16.86 35.51
N GLN A 345 -1.77 17.34 35.08
CA GLN A 345 -2.78 16.48 34.47
C GLN A 345 -2.39 16.12 33.01
N ASN A 346 -2.74 14.91 32.63
CA ASN A 346 -2.57 14.46 31.26
C ASN A 346 -3.42 15.30 30.31
N ALA A 347 -2.82 15.83 29.26
CA ALA A 347 -3.54 16.57 28.25
C ALA A 347 -4.38 15.59 27.39
N PRO A 348 -5.61 15.98 27.02
CA PRO A 348 -6.37 15.20 26.06
C PRO A 348 -5.66 15.17 24.70
N ILE A 349 -5.86 14.09 23.94
CA ILE A 349 -5.31 13.95 22.62
C ILE A 349 -6.16 14.76 21.65
N LEU A 350 -5.61 15.81 21.05
CA LEU A 350 -6.34 16.62 20.08
C LEU A 350 -6.26 15.99 18.69
N CYS A 351 -7.41 15.63 18.12
CA CYS A 351 -7.51 15.16 16.75
C CYS A 351 -8.04 16.26 15.84
N LEU A 352 -7.18 16.79 14.97
CA LEU A 352 -7.54 17.77 13.94
C LEU A 352 -8.05 17.03 12.70
N ALA A 353 -9.37 16.99 12.52
CA ALA A 353 -10.00 16.29 11.42
C ALA A 353 -10.46 17.26 10.32
N GLY A 354 -10.38 16.86 9.05
CA GLY A 354 -10.88 17.67 7.93
C GLY A 354 -10.16 17.41 6.62
N ALA A 355 -10.63 18.05 5.56
CA ALA A 355 -10.10 17.88 4.21
C ALA A 355 -8.61 18.22 4.09
N PRO A 356 -7.91 17.69 3.07
CA PRO A 356 -6.53 18.07 2.81
C PRO A 356 -6.37 19.57 2.54
N GLY A 357 -5.33 20.20 3.13
CA GLY A 357 -5.04 21.62 2.88
C GLY A 357 -5.83 22.64 3.69
N VAL A 358 -6.63 22.22 4.69
CA VAL A 358 -7.33 23.14 5.61
C VAL A 358 -6.46 23.65 6.77
N GLY A 359 -5.16 23.30 6.79
CA GLY A 359 -4.24 23.86 7.78
C GLY A 359 -4.00 23.03 9.03
N LYS A 360 -4.40 21.75 9.06
CA LYS A 360 -4.22 20.84 10.22
C LYS A 360 -2.78 20.84 10.78
N THR A 361 -1.81 20.58 9.90
CA THR A 361 -0.39 20.50 10.29
C THR A 361 0.19 21.85 10.71
N SER A 362 -0.21 22.94 10.04
CA SER A 362 0.24 24.30 10.41
C SER A 362 -0.35 24.73 11.74
N LEU A 363 -1.58 24.33 12.04
CA LEU A 363 -2.24 24.62 13.31
C LEU A 363 -1.49 23.95 14.48
N GLY A 364 -1.07 22.68 14.30
CA GLY A 364 -0.22 22.00 15.27
C GLY A 364 1.11 22.73 15.54
N ALA A 365 1.75 23.23 14.49
CA ALA A 365 2.97 24.03 14.65
C ALA A 365 2.72 25.37 15.37
N SER A 366 1.56 25.99 15.15
CA SER A 366 1.19 27.23 15.83
C SER A 366 0.85 27.01 17.29
N ILE A 367 0.23 25.89 17.64
CA ILE A 367 0.02 25.47 19.03
C ILE A 367 1.37 25.30 19.75
N ALA A 368 2.33 24.63 19.12
CA ALA A 368 3.66 24.46 19.70
C ALA A 368 4.35 25.80 19.95
N ARG A 369 4.26 26.75 19.03
CA ARG A 369 4.78 28.11 19.22
C ARG A 369 4.07 28.87 20.34
N ALA A 370 2.75 28.76 20.40
CA ALA A 370 1.94 29.37 21.45
C ALA A 370 2.30 28.84 22.87
N MET A 371 2.69 27.56 22.95
CA MET A 371 3.17 26.92 24.18
C MET A 371 4.66 27.18 24.46
N GLY A 372 5.41 27.69 23.52
CA GLY A 372 6.87 27.81 23.61
C GLY A 372 7.60 26.47 23.59
N ARG A 373 6.96 25.39 23.10
CA ARG A 373 7.50 24.04 23.05
C ARG A 373 8.09 23.69 21.68
N LYS A 374 9.01 22.74 21.65
CA LYS A 374 9.51 22.16 20.39
C LYS A 374 8.39 21.42 19.66
N PHE A 375 8.45 21.46 18.34
CA PHE A 375 7.46 20.82 17.46
C PHE A 375 8.08 19.66 16.68
N ILE A 376 7.49 18.50 16.80
CA ILE A 376 7.85 17.29 16.04
C ILE A 376 6.66 16.84 15.22
N ARG A 377 6.93 16.45 13.98
CA ARG A 377 5.92 15.88 13.09
C ARG A 377 6.39 14.52 12.58
N ILE A 378 5.52 13.52 12.72
CA ILE A 378 5.69 12.19 12.12
C ILE A 378 4.47 11.89 11.26
N SER A 379 4.69 11.44 10.04
CA SER A 379 3.62 10.91 9.19
C SER A 379 3.42 9.42 9.48
N LEU A 380 2.17 9.05 9.76
CA LEU A 380 1.75 7.67 9.96
C LEU A 380 1.18 7.05 8.66
N GLY A 381 0.98 7.86 7.63
CA GLY A 381 0.50 7.38 6.34
C GLY A 381 1.47 6.44 5.67
N GLY A 382 1.05 5.18 5.50
CA GLY A 382 1.87 4.14 4.89
C GLY A 382 2.70 3.29 5.86
N ILE A 383 2.62 3.55 7.17
CA ILE A 383 3.19 2.66 8.19
C ILE A 383 2.37 1.37 8.22
N ARG A 384 3.08 0.24 8.15
CA ARG A 384 2.51 -1.12 8.17
C ARG A 384 3.09 -1.98 9.29
N ASP A 385 4.29 -1.66 9.74
CA ASP A 385 5.03 -2.42 10.74
C ASP A 385 5.02 -1.68 12.09
N GLU A 386 4.66 -2.39 13.15
CA GLU A 386 4.73 -1.92 14.53
C GLU A 386 6.14 -1.47 14.91
N ALA A 387 7.17 -2.11 14.34
CA ALA A 387 8.57 -1.78 14.59
C ALA A 387 8.95 -0.35 14.15
N GLU A 388 8.22 0.26 13.22
CA GLU A 388 8.43 1.67 12.89
C GLU A 388 8.06 2.61 14.05
N ILE A 389 7.12 2.19 14.93
CA ILE A 389 6.68 2.97 16.09
C ILE A 389 7.53 2.64 17.32
N ARG A 390 7.72 1.33 17.60
CA ARG A 390 8.38 0.79 18.79
C ARG A 390 9.86 0.45 18.62
N GLY A 391 10.41 0.58 17.39
CA GLY A 391 11.80 0.20 17.12
C GLY A 391 12.00 -1.30 16.93
N HIS A 392 13.19 -1.65 16.50
CA HIS A 392 13.64 -3.02 16.30
C HIS A 392 14.50 -3.48 17.46
N ARG A 393 14.40 -4.75 17.84
CA ARG A 393 15.30 -5.30 18.86
C ARG A 393 16.76 -5.14 18.45
N ARG A 394 17.60 -4.65 19.34
CA ARG A 394 19.02 -4.32 19.08
C ARG A 394 19.89 -5.50 18.61
N THR A 395 19.40 -6.74 18.73
CA THR A 395 20.07 -7.95 18.26
C THR A 395 20.11 -8.08 16.74
N TYR A 396 19.30 -7.31 16.01
CA TYR A 396 19.27 -7.31 14.55
C TYR A 396 20.28 -6.32 13.98
N VAL A 397 20.95 -6.71 12.89
CA VAL A 397 21.85 -5.80 12.16
C VAL A 397 21.04 -4.66 11.55
N GLY A 398 21.42 -3.43 11.86
CA GLY A 398 20.68 -2.24 11.41
C GLY A 398 19.48 -1.86 12.26
N ALA A 399 19.33 -2.44 13.48
CA ALA A 399 18.30 -2.04 14.41
C ALA A 399 18.38 -0.55 14.75
N MET A 400 17.21 0.09 14.83
CA MET A 400 17.06 1.51 15.17
C MET A 400 15.90 1.67 16.14
N PRO A 401 15.91 2.75 16.97
CA PRO A 401 14.76 3.10 17.80
C PRO A 401 13.55 3.43 16.94
N GLY A 402 12.38 3.31 17.53
CA GLY A 402 11.12 3.69 16.89
C GLY A 402 11.05 5.20 16.62
N ARG A 403 10.20 5.56 15.67
CA ARG A 403 10.02 6.96 15.24
C ARG A 403 9.59 7.89 16.39
N ILE A 404 8.95 7.36 17.44
CA ILE A 404 8.53 8.14 18.60
C ILE A 404 9.75 8.61 19.39
N LEU A 405 10.61 7.68 19.84
CA LEU A 405 11.82 8.05 20.58
C LEU A 405 12.82 8.81 19.72
N GLU A 406 12.95 8.48 18.44
CA GLU A 406 13.76 9.26 17.51
C GLU A 406 13.25 10.71 17.38
N GLY A 407 11.92 10.91 17.39
CA GLY A 407 11.30 12.23 17.40
C GLY A 407 11.62 12.99 18.70
N ILE A 408 11.51 12.34 19.84
CA ILE A 408 11.88 12.91 21.17
C ILE A 408 13.37 13.29 21.20
N ARG A 409 14.25 12.41 20.72
CA ARG A 409 15.69 12.67 20.60
C ARG A 409 15.97 13.94 19.79
N ARG A 410 15.35 14.10 18.61
CA ARG A 410 15.47 15.30 17.76
C ARG A 410 14.91 16.55 18.41
N ALA A 411 13.87 16.42 19.23
CA ALA A 411 13.33 17.55 19.99
C ALA A 411 14.33 18.05 21.04
N GLY A 412 15.12 17.16 21.63
CA GLY A 412 16.03 17.43 22.73
C GLY A 412 15.30 17.86 24.00
N THR A 413 14.00 17.55 24.11
CA THR A 413 13.17 17.83 25.29
C THR A 413 12.12 16.74 25.47
N ARG A 414 11.78 16.42 26.71
CA ARG A 414 10.80 15.39 27.07
C ARG A 414 9.34 15.83 26.83
N ASN A 415 9.07 17.13 26.74
CA ASN A 415 7.74 17.71 26.63
C ASN A 415 7.46 18.45 25.29
N PRO A 416 7.82 17.90 24.13
CA PRO A 416 7.48 18.54 22.85
C PRO A 416 5.99 18.51 22.58
N VAL A 417 5.56 19.29 21.58
CA VAL A 417 4.31 19.07 20.88
C VAL A 417 4.57 18.08 19.74
N PHE A 418 3.88 16.96 19.79
CA PHE A 418 4.10 15.86 18.86
C PHE A 418 2.88 15.70 17.94
N LEU A 419 3.07 15.90 16.66
CA LEU A 419 2.00 15.76 15.68
C LEU A 419 2.14 14.45 14.91
N LEU A 420 1.16 13.58 15.07
CA LEU A 420 0.98 12.34 14.34
C LEU A 420 0.06 12.61 13.14
N ASP A 421 0.63 12.65 11.94
CA ASP A 421 -0.09 13.06 10.74
C ASP A 421 -0.68 11.84 10.01
N GLU A 422 -1.93 11.97 9.53
CA GLU A 422 -2.64 10.98 8.73
C GLU A 422 -2.90 9.64 9.44
N VAL A 423 -3.41 9.66 10.69
CA VAL A 423 -3.73 8.45 11.47
C VAL A 423 -4.81 7.58 10.81
N ASP A 424 -5.68 8.16 10.02
CA ASP A 424 -6.74 7.48 9.26
C ASP A 424 -6.22 6.64 8.07
N LYS A 425 -4.91 6.71 7.78
CA LYS A 425 -4.25 5.95 6.72
C LYS A 425 -3.38 4.80 7.23
N ILE A 426 -3.45 4.50 8.49
CA ILE A 426 -2.78 3.34 9.08
C ILE A 426 -3.48 2.09 8.55
N ALA A 427 -2.69 1.16 7.98
CA ALA A 427 -3.19 -0.11 7.50
C ALA A 427 -2.78 -1.22 8.48
N MET A 428 -3.70 -2.13 8.78
CA MET A 428 -3.36 -3.40 9.43
C MET A 428 -2.82 -4.35 8.36
N ASP A 429 -1.67 -4.97 8.64
CA ASP A 429 -1.07 -5.97 7.76
C ASP A 429 -0.65 -7.20 8.59
N PHE A 430 -0.26 -8.29 7.93
CA PHE A 430 0.18 -9.55 8.57
C PHE A 430 1.44 -9.40 9.45
N HIS A 431 2.12 -8.25 9.43
CA HIS A 431 3.40 -8.00 10.11
C HIS A 431 3.27 -7.25 11.45
N GLY A 432 2.07 -6.97 11.92
CA GLY A 432 1.83 -6.32 13.20
C GLY A 432 0.63 -5.36 13.18
N ASP A 433 0.26 -4.87 14.36
CA ASP A 433 -0.79 -3.87 14.53
C ASP A 433 -0.21 -2.52 15.00
N PRO A 434 0.13 -1.61 14.06
CA PRO A 434 0.59 -0.28 14.43
C PRO A 434 -0.40 0.51 15.29
N SER A 435 -1.70 0.17 15.23
CA SER A 435 -2.73 0.82 16.05
C SER A 435 -2.60 0.44 17.54
N ALA A 436 -2.22 -0.81 17.83
CA ALA A 436 -1.94 -1.26 19.19
C ALA A 436 -0.72 -0.53 19.78
N ALA A 437 0.35 -0.38 19.00
CA ALA A 437 1.52 0.39 19.42
C ALA A 437 1.17 1.86 19.69
N LEU A 438 0.32 2.46 18.86
CA LEU A 438 -0.13 3.84 19.08
C LEU A 438 -1.03 3.98 20.30
N LEU A 439 -1.82 2.97 20.64
CA LEU A 439 -2.61 2.98 21.88
C LEU A 439 -1.69 3.09 23.09
N GLU A 440 -0.59 2.34 23.16
CA GLU A 440 0.37 2.44 24.25
C GLU A 440 1.03 3.82 24.33
N VAL A 441 1.38 4.41 23.18
CA VAL A 441 1.97 5.76 23.11
C VAL A 441 0.99 6.84 23.57
N LEU A 442 -0.28 6.71 23.19
CA LEU A 442 -1.29 7.74 23.38
C LEU A 442 -2.10 7.56 24.67
N ASP A 443 -2.20 6.35 25.21
CA ASP A 443 -2.98 6.08 26.42
C ASP A 443 -2.27 6.65 27.66
N PRO A 444 -2.86 7.62 28.38
CA PRO A 444 -2.27 8.20 29.58
C PRO A 444 -1.96 7.18 30.69
N ALA A 445 -2.65 6.04 30.70
CA ALA A 445 -2.39 4.99 31.70
C ALA A 445 -1.13 4.16 31.36
N GLN A 446 -0.67 4.15 30.13
CA GLN A 446 0.43 3.33 29.66
C GLN A 446 1.65 4.14 29.22
N ASN A 447 1.45 5.36 28.71
CA ASN A 447 2.51 6.15 28.08
C ASN A 447 3.60 6.64 29.06
N CYS A 448 3.34 6.62 30.36
CA CYS A 448 4.37 6.93 31.39
C CYS A 448 5.48 5.87 31.50
N THR A 449 5.23 4.67 30.97
CA THR A 449 6.18 3.54 30.98
C THR A 449 6.39 2.98 29.56
N PHE A 450 6.31 3.84 28.55
CA PHE A 450 6.50 3.41 27.14
C PHE A 450 7.88 2.76 26.96
N SER A 451 7.89 1.57 26.37
CA SER A 451 9.12 0.81 26.13
C SER A 451 9.34 0.60 24.64
N ASP A 452 10.41 1.21 24.13
CA ASP A 452 10.91 0.97 22.78
C ASP A 452 11.75 -0.30 22.76
N HIS A 453 11.61 -1.12 21.72
CA HIS A 453 12.30 -2.40 21.59
C HIS A 453 13.82 -2.28 21.41
N PHE A 454 14.31 -1.12 20.92
CA PHE A 454 15.72 -0.85 20.79
C PHE A 454 16.32 -0.39 22.14
N VAL A 455 15.63 0.53 22.80
CA VAL A 455 16.09 1.14 24.05
C VAL A 455 15.90 0.20 25.24
N GLU A 456 14.82 -0.57 25.26
CA GLU A 456 14.45 -1.56 26.31
C GLU A 456 14.40 -0.96 27.74
N LEU A 457 14.25 0.36 27.83
CA LEU A 457 14.08 1.09 29.09
C LEU A 457 12.79 1.90 29.02
N PRO A 458 12.04 2.02 30.14
CA PRO A 458 10.81 2.78 30.16
C PRO A 458 11.11 4.28 29.96
N PHE A 459 10.46 4.90 28.99
CA PHE A 459 10.51 6.34 28.75
C PHE A 459 9.14 6.95 29.01
N ASP A 460 9.10 8.01 29.82
CA ASP A 460 7.86 8.68 30.16
C ASP A 460 7.43 9.69 29.11
N LEU A 461 6.38 9.36 28.37
CA LEU A 461 5.75 10.20 27.34
C LEU A 461 4.57 11.03 27.87
N SER A 462 4.24 10.98 29.16
CA SER A 462 3.07 11.66 29.75
C SER A 462 3.10 13.19 29.63
N ARG A 463 4.30 13.76 29.44
CA ARG A 463 4.51 15.21 29.31
C ARG A 463 4.42 15.70 27.87
N VAL A 464 4.36 14.80 26.91
CA VAL A 464 4.19 15.12 25.47
C VAL A 464 2.79 15.65 25.23
N PHE A 465 2.68 16.71 24.43
CA PHE A 465 1.38 17.19 23.96
C PHE A 465 1.06 16.57 22.62
N TRP A 466 0.11 15.65 22.61
CA TRP A 466 -0.23 14.88 21.42
C TRP A 466 -1.27 15.60 20.56
N ILE A 467 -0.93 15.79 19.29
CA ILE A 467 -1.84 16.23 18.25
C ILE A 467 -1.86 15.16 17.16
N VAL A 468 -3.05 14.79 16.76
CA VAL A 468 -3.28 13.79 15.69
C VAL A 468 -3.99 14.47 14.54
N THR A 469 -3.71 14.10 13.30
CA THR A 469 -4.49 14.59 12.16
C THR A 469 -5.15 13.43 11.41
N ALA A 470 -6.36 13.67 10.92
CA ALA A 470 -7.08 12.74 10.06
C ALA A 470 -7.81 13.49 8.94
N ASN A 471 -7.96 12.85 7.79
CA ASN A 471 -8.86 13.37 6.76
C ASN A 471 -10.29 12.88 6.99
N ASN A 472 -10.45 11.63 7.40
CA ASN A 472 -11.75 11.04 7.71
C ASN A 472 -11.71 10.40 9.11
N PRO A 473 -12.35 11.02 10.13
CA PRO A 473 -12.37 10.50 11.49
C PRO A 473 -13.02 9.11 11.62
N ALA A 474 -13.95 8.76 10.72
CA ALA A 474 -14.62 7.46 10.76
C ALA A 474 -13.67 6.28 10.45
N ARG A 475 -12.55 6.55 9.77
CA ARG A 475 -11.52 5.54 9.47
C ARG A 475 -10.52 5.32 10.61
N ILE A 476 -10.56 6.16 11.64
CA ILE A 476 -9.72 5.96 12.83
C ILE A 476 -10.25 4.74 13.59
N PRO A 477 -9.40 3.78 13.99
CA PRO A 477 -9.81 2.66 14.82
C PRO A 477 -10.55 3.13 16.09
N ALA A 478 -11.68 2.50 16.39
CA ALA A 478 -12.55 2.94 17.50
C ALA A 478 -11.80 3.11 18.83
N PRO A 479 -10.91 2.20 19.28
CA PRO A 479 -10.18 2.34 20.53
C PRO A 479 -9.30 3.60 20.61
N LEU A 480 -8.74 4.02 19.47
CA LEU A 480 -7.95 5.26 19.39
C LEU A 480 -8.88 6.48 19.38
N ARG A 481 -9.95 6.40 18.61
CA ARG A 481 -10.92 7.51 18.45
C ARG A 481 -11.58 7.89 19.76
N ASP A 482 -11.92 6.91 20.59
CA ASP A 482 -12.61 7.12 21.88
C ASP A 482 -11.73 7.88 22.90
N ARG A 483 -10.42 7.93 22.67
CA ARG A 483 -9.45 8.66 23.50
C ARG A 483 -9.12 10.06 22.97
N MET A 484 -9.64 10.41 21.80
CA MET A 484 -9.32 11.65 21.10
C MET A 484 -10.47 12.65 21.20
N GLU A 485 -10.14 13.90 21.40
CA GLU A 485 -11.09 14.97 21.17
C GLU A 485 -10.98 15.47 19.73
N ILE A 486 -12.06 15.26 18.96
CA ILE A 486 -12.07 15.53 17.52
C ILE A 486 -12.51 16.97 17.28
N LEU A 487 -11.60 17.77 16.75
CA LEU A 487 -11.86 19.13 16.27
C LEU A 487 -11.97 19.11 14.74
N THR A 488 -13.18 19.30 14.23
CA THR A 488 -13.43 19.26 12.79
C THR A 488 -13.14 20.60 12.14
N LEU A 489 -12.14 20.64 11.25
CA LEU A 489 -11.83 21.79 10.42
C LEU A 489 -12.70 21.74 9.15
N SER A 490 -13.58 22.70 9.01
CA SER A 490 -14.43 22.85 7.82
C SER A 490 -13.65 23.41 6.62
N SER A 491 -14.26 23.28 5.45
CA SER A 491 -13.77 23.90 4.21
C SER A 491 -13.74 25.42 4.30
N TYR A 492 -12.77 26.04 3.61
CA TYR A 492 -12.72 27.48 3.50
C TYR A 492 -13.68 28.01 2.43
N THR A 493 -14.31 29.13 2.72
CA THR A 493 -15.06 29.92 1.74
C THR A 493 -14.13 30.57 0.72
N GLU A 494 -14.65 31.02 -0.43
CA GLU A 494 -13.87 31.78 -1.41
C GLU A 494 -13.23 33.03 -0.80
N LEU A 495 -13.94 33.73 0.10
CA LEU A 495 -13.45 34.94 0.78
C LEU A 495 -12.31 34.61 1.73
N GLU A 496 -12.46 33.54 2.54
CA GLU A 496 -11.37 33.07 3.41
C GLU A 496 -10.15 32.65 2.60
N LYS A 497 -10.34 31.92 1.49
CA LYS A 497 -9.23 31.53 0.60
C LYS A 497 -8.49 32.72 0.01
N ILE A 498 -9.21 33.81 -0.35
CA ILE A 498 -8.61 35.05 -0.84
C ILE A 498 -7.75 35.68 0.26
N GLU A 499 -8.27 35.79 1.47
CA GLU A 499 -7.54 36.39 2.59
C GLU A 499 -6.32 35.53 2.99
N ILE A 500 -6.48 34.19 3.06
CA ILE A 500 -5.38 33.27 3.30
C ILE A 500 -4.31 33.39 2.20
N ALA A 501 -4.72 33.45 0.95
CA ALA A 501 -3.82 33.61 -0.18
C ALA A 501 -3.01 34.92 -0.08
N ARG A 502 -3.67 36.02 0.27
CA ARG A 502 -3.08 37.34 0.39
C ARG A 502 -2.14 37.46 1.60
N ARG A 503 -2.58 36.99 2.78
CA ARG A 503 -1.87 37.19 4.04
C ARG A 503 -0.76 36.15 4.26
N HIS A 504 -0.94 34.92 3.80
CA HIS A 504 -0.04 33.80 4.12
C HIS A 504 0.61 33.17 2.89
N LEU A 505 -0.17 32.76 1.86
CA LEU A 505 0.40 31.99 0.77
C LEU A 505 1.31 32.81 -0.14
N LEU A 506 0.88 33.99 -0.56
CA LEU A 506 1.68 34.85 -1.44
C LEU A 506 2.98 35.31 -0.78
N PRO A 507 3.02 35.80 0.47
CA PRO A 507 4.28 36.16 1.14
C PRO A 507 5.24 34.98 1.23
N ARG A 508 4.72 33.79 1.61
CA ARG A 508 5.51 32.57 1.70
C ARG A 508 6.09 32.16 0.35
N GLN A 509 5.26 32.14 -0.69
CA GLN A 509 5.69 31.76 -2.04
C GLN A 509 6.66 32.79 -2.65
N ARG A 510 6.50 34.08 -2.36
CA ARG A 510 7.48 35.08 -2.74
C ARG A 510 8.86 34.79 -2.14
N THR A 511 8.94 34.61 -0.83
CA THR A 511 10.20 34.30 -0.14
C THR A 511 10.84 33.02 -0.67
N GLN A 512 10.07 31.95 -0.86
CA GLN A 512 10.56 30.68 -1.40
C GLN A 512 11.09 30.77 -2.82
N ASN A 513 10.58 31.70 -3.64
CA ASN A 513 11.02 31.93 -5.02
C ASN A 513 11.97 33.14 -5.18
N GLY A 514 12.52 33.67 -4.09
CA GLY A 514 13.52 34.76 -4.12
C GLY A 514 12.96 36.15 -4.49
N LEU A 515 11.63 36.32 -4.48
CA LEU A 515 10.98 37.58 -4.80
C LEU A 515 10.77 38.45 -3.55
N LYS A 516 10.96 39.74 -3.71
CA LYS A 516 10.61 40.76 -2.70
C LYS A 516 9.15 41.17 -2.84
N ALA A 517 8.61 41.84 -1.81
CA ALA A 517 7.21 42.28 -1.80
C ALA A 517 6.86 43.22 -2.98
N LYS A 518 7.86 44.00 -3.46
CA LYS A 518 7.67 44.92 -4.58
C LYS A 518 7.78 44.28 -5.97
N ASP A 519 8.22 43.01 -6.07
CA ASP A 519 8.53 42.41 -7.37
C ASP A 519 7.30 41.82 -8.07
N ILE A 520 6.28 41.42 -7.33
CA ILE A 520 5.02 40.89 -7.88
C ILE A 520 3.81 41.52 -7.22
N ARG A 521 2.81 41.86 -8.03
CA ARG A 521 1.51 42.37 -7.57
C ARG A 521 0.40 41.59 -8.21
N ILE A 522 -0.47 40.97 -7.38
CA ILE A 522 -1.62 40.18 -7.81
C ILE A 522 -2.87 40.97 -7.44
N SER A 523 -3.74 41.22 -8.42
CA SER A 523 -5.01 41.93 -8.18
C SER A 523 -6.02 41.01 -7.46
N THR A 524 -6.90 41.57 -6.62
CA THR A 524 -7.89 40.80 -5.85
C THR A 524 -8.78 39.92 -6.74
N GLY A 525 -9.16 40.41 -7.92
CA GLY A 525 -9.96 39.64 -8.87
C GLY A 525 -9.25 38.43 -9.47
N VAL A 526 -7.91 38.39 -9.42
CA VAL A 526 -7.14 37.22 -9.85
C VAL A 526 -7.28 36.09 -8.85
N TYR A 527 -7.22 36.34 -7.54
CA TYR A 527 -7.40 35.29 -6.54
C TYR A 527 -8.74 34.57 -6.70
N LEU A 528 -9.82 35.31 -6.94
CA LEU A 528 -11.13 34.70 -7.21
C LEU A 528 -11.11 33.84 -8.47
N GLU A 529 -10.43 34.31 -9.53
CA GLU A 529 -10.28 33.54 -10.76
C GLU A 529 -9.44 32.26 -10.54
N LEU A 530 -8.37 32.34 -9.76
CA LEU A 530 -7.56 31.18 -9.40
C LEU A 530 -8.38 30.14 -8.64
N ILE A 531 -9.19 30.59 -7.69
CA ILE A 531 -10.04 29.70 -6.87
C ILE A 531 -11.09 29.01 -7.73
N ARG A 532 -11.76 29.73 -8.63
CA ARG A 532 -12.88 29.22 -9.42
C ARG A 532 -12.46 28.40 -10.63
N SER A 533 -11.40 28.85 -11.32
CA SER A 533 -11.05 28.32 -12.65
C SER A 533 -9.80 27.41 -12.64
N TYR A 534 -8.95 27.49 -11.62
CA TYR A 534 -7.71 26.72 -11.55
C TYR A 534 -7.63 25.75 -10.38
N THR A 535 -8.47 25.91 -9.35
CA THR A 535 -8.49 25.03 -8.18
C THR A 535 -9.90 24.57 -7.83
N ARG A 536 -10.03 23.32 -7.41
CA ARG A 536 -11.28 22.75 -6.91
C ARG A 536 -10.94 21.90 -5.70
N GLU A 537 -10.92 22.53 -4.52
CA GLU A 537 -10.47 21.92 -3.27
C GLU A 537 -11.17 22.57 -2.07
N ALA A 538 -11.33 21.80 -0.99
CA ALA A 538 -11.84 22.29 0.29
C ALA A 538 -10.86 23.24 0.98
N GLY A 539 -9.58 22.94 0.93
CA GLY A 539 -8.48 23.71 1.50
C GLY A 539 -7.83 24.70 0.54
N VAL A 540 -6.54 24.94 0.71
CA VAL A 540 -5.74 25.92 -0.05
C VAL A 540 -4.45 25.34 -0.63
N ARG A 541 -4.28 24.00 -0.66
CA ARG A 541 -3.02 23.37 -1.11
C ARG A 541 -2.78 23.49 -2.63
N ALA A 542 -3.83 23.34 -3.43
CA ALA A 542 -3.74 23.56 -4.87
C ALA A 542 -3.57 25.05 -5.17
N LEU A 543 -4.27 25.93 -4.44
CA LEU A 543 -4.14 27.38 -4.55
C LEU A 543 -2.70 27.83 -4.24
N GLU A 544 -2.08 27.29 -3.21
CA GLU A 544 -0.66 27.56 -2.90
C GLU A 544 0.26 27.16 -4.06
N ARG A 545 0.03 25.98 -4.66
CA ARG A 545 0.81 25.51 -5.82
C ARG A 545 0.67 26.44 -7.02
N VAL A 546 -0.54 26.90 -7.29
CA VAL A 546 -0.83 27.83 -8.41
C VAL A 546 -0.18 29.20 -8.15
N ILE A 547 -0.28 29.73 -6.92
CA ILE A 547 0.43 30.97 -6.54
C ILE A 547 1.95 30.80 -6.68
N GLY A 548 2.49 29.62 -6.31
CA GLY A 548 3.91 29.30 -6.51
C GLY A 548 4.31 29.30 -8.00
N GLN A 549 3.43 28.86 -8.91
CA GLN A 549 3.66 28.94 -10.35
C GLN A 549 3.71 30.41 -10.82
N LEU A 550 2.79 31.24 -10.34
CA LEU A 550 2.82 32.69 -10.64
C LEU A 550 4.11 33.32 -10.17
N CYS A 551 4.56 33.03 -8.94
CA CYS A 551 5.81 33.55 -8.41
C CYS A 551 7.03 33.09 -9.22
N ARG A 552 7.10 31.82 -9.63
CA ARG A 552 8.20 31.32 -10.48
C ARG A 552 8.27 32.03 -11.84
N LYS A 553 7.12 32.20 -12.50
CA LYS A 553 7.04 32.93 -13.77
C LYS A 553 7.39 34.38 -13.60
N ALA A 554 6.98 35.02 -12.51
CA ALA A 554 7.36 36.40 -12.19
C ALA A 554 8.86 36.50 -11.91
N ALA A 555 9.46 35.58 -11.16
CA ALA A 555 10.89 35.52 -10.90
C ALA A 555 11.70 35.43 -12.22
N ARG A 556 11.26 34.55 -13.12
CA ARG A 556 11.86 34.40 -14.45
C ARG A 556 11.85 35.74 -15.22
N ARG A 557 10.69 36.42 -15.29
CA ARG A 557 10.57 37.72 -15.99
C ARG A 557 11.47 38.79 -15.39
N VAL A 558 11.61 38.84 -14.05
CA VAL A 558 12.51 39.74 -13.36
C VAL A 558 13.98 39.48 -13.76
N VAL A 559 14.39 38.20 -13.84
CA VAL A 559 15.75 37.81 -14.27
C VAL A 559 15.97 38.11 -15.76
N GLU A 560 14.95 38.00 -16.60
CA GLU A 560 14.97 38.36 -18.01
C GLU A 560 14.99 39.89 -18.25
N GLY A 561 14.94 40.72 -17.17
CA GLY A 561 15.09 42.19 -17.22
C GLY A 561 13.79 42.96 -17.23
N GLU A 562 12.65 42.36 -17.04
CA GLU A 562 11.35 43.03 -16.90
C GLU A 562 11.34 43.87 -15.59
N LYS A 563 10.95 45.11 -15.66
CA LYS A 563 10.95 45.99 -14.48
C LYS A 563 9.83 45.64 -13.50
N PRO A 564 10.15 45.39 -12.21
CA PRO A 564 9.14 45.24 -11.18
C PRO A 564 8.29 46.50 -10.95
N PRO A 565 7.00 46.35 -10.48
CA PRO A 565 6.32 45.11 -10.13
C PRO A 565 5.75 44.38 -11.35
N ILE A 566 5.97 43.07 -11.41
CA ILE A 566 5.26 42.21 -12.38
C ILE A 566 3.79 42.15 -11.98
N ALA A 567 2.94 42.78 -12.75
CA ALA A 567 1.50 42.84 -12.45
C ALA A 567 0.76 41.62 -13.03
N VAL A 568 0.12 40.83 -12.16
CA VAL A 568 -0.76 39.74 -12.57
C VAL A 568 -2.20 40.24 -12.50
N THR A 569 -2.86 40.19 -13.64
CA THR A 569 -4.25 40.63 -13.84
C THR A 569 -5.06 39.50 -14.49
N LYS A 570 -6.38 39.59 -14.51
CA LYS A 570 -7.22 38.61 -15.22
C LYS A 570 -6.89 38.53 -16.72
N ALA A 571 -6.52 39.65 -17.35
CA ALA A 571 -6.26 39.69 -18.78
C ALA A 571 -4.96 38.97 -19.19
N ASN A 572 -3.93 39.01 -18.34
CA ASN A 572 -2.64 38.39 -18.63
C ASN A 572 -2.42 37.07 -17.85
N LEU A 573 -3.45 36.55 -17.18
CA LEU A 573 -3.31 35.34 -16.37
C LEU A 573 -2.92 34.12 -17.22
N ALA A 574 -3.39 34.06 -18.46
CA ALA A 574 -3.02 33.00 -19.43
C ALA A 574 -1.51 32.98 -19.76
N ASP A 575 -0.79 34.11 -19.65
CA ASP A 575 0.66 34.17 -19.86
C ASP A 575 1.44 33.51 -18.72
N PHE A 576 0.85 33.46 -17.53
CA PHE A 576 1.47 32.88 -16.33
C PHE A 576 1.05 31.44 -16.09
N LEU A 577 -0.17 31.06 -16.45
CA LEU A 577 -0.75 29.74 -16.20
C LEU A 577 -1.22 29.14 -17.52
N GLU A 578 -1.37 27.83 -17.53
CA GLU A 578 -2.04 27.13 -18.61
C GLU A 578 -3.53 27.51 -18.70
N ARG A 579 -4.23 26.93 -19.67
CA ARG A 579 -5.70 27.16 -19.78
C ARG A 579 -6.42 26.79 -18.48
N PRO A 580 -7.51 27.52 -18.14
CA PRO A 580 -8.36 27.18 -17.01
C PRO A 580 -8.74 25.71 -17.03
N LYS A 581 -8.62 25.04 -15.86
CA LYS A 581 -8.94 23.62 -15.70
C LYS A 581 -10.44 23.39 -15.53
N TYR A 582 -11.09 24.36 -14.94
CA TYR A 582 -12.50 24.28 -14.60
C TYR A 582 -13.23 25.42 -15.29
N HIS A 583 -14.30 25.08 -15.99
CA HIS A 583 -15.23 26.04 -16.53
C HIS A 583 -16.45 26.09 -15.62
N THR A 584 -16.78 27.26 -15.11
CA THR A 584 -18.10 27.45 -14.46
C THR A 584 -19.13 27.23 -15.55
N ALA A 585 -19.81 26.09 -15.54
CA ALA A 585 -20.91 25.85 -16.46
C ALA A 585 -21.89 26.98 -16.28
N LYS A 586 -22.21 27.71 -17.36
CA LYS A 586 -23.27 28.72 -17.30
C LYS A 586 -24.55 27.99 -16.92
N GLN A 587 -25.03 28.24 -15.71
CA GLN A 587 -26.29 27.70 -15.24
C GLN A 587 -27.37 28.01 -16.27
N GLU A 588 -28.05 27.00 -16.78
CA GLU A 588 -29.28 27.24 -17.54
C GLU A 588 -30.31 27.84 -16.58
N LYS A 589 -30.53 29.13 -16.71
CA LYS A 589 -31.48 29.88 -15.88
C LYS A 589 -32.95 29.58 -16.18
N LYS A 590 -33.22 28.66 -17.09
CA LYS A 590 -34.58 28.31 -17.49
C LYS A 590 -35.14 27.17 -16.62
N PRO A 591 -36.32 27.30 -16.10
CA PRO A 591 -37.03 26.20 -15.44
C PRO A 591 -37.22 25.03 -16.42
N LEU A 592 -36.77 23.85 -16.04
CA LEU A 592 -36.88 22.62 -16.85
C LEU A 592 -37.75 21.59 -16.15
N VAL A 593 -38.35 20.69 -16.91
CA VAL A 593 -39.05 19.51 -16.41
C VAL A 593 -38.06 18.38 -16.20
N GLY A 594 -38.18 17.68 -15.09
CA GLY A 594 -37.33 16.54 -14.78
C GLY A 594 -35.87 16.87 -14.41
N VAL A 595 -35.51 18.14 -14.28
CA VAL A 595 -34.14 18.56 -13.94
C VAL A 595 -34.13 19.28 -12.59
N VAL A 596 -33.44 18.72 -11.62
CA VAL A 596 -33.37 19.25 -10.24
C VAL A 596 -31.91 19.44 -9.83
N THR A 597 -31.68 20.51 -9.09
CA THR A 597 -30.36 20.81 -8.52
C THR A 597 -30.28 20.26 -7.10
N GLY A 598 -29.43 19.27 -6.90
CA GLY A 598 -29.06 18.71 -5.61
C GLY A 598 -27.74 19.26 -5.09
N LEU A 599 -27.47 19.03 -3.82
CA LEU A 599 -26.24 19.41 -3.15
C LEU A 599 -25.51 18.15 -2.61
N ALA A 600 -24.26 18.03 -2.91
CA ALA A 600 -23.39 16.94 -2.43
C ALA A 600 -22.22 17.47 -1.63
N TRP A 601 -21.69 16.61 -0.79
CA TRP A 601 -20.41 16.80 -0.13
C TRP A 601 -19.38 15.82 -0.70
N THR A 602 -18.18 16.30 -0.99
CA THR A 602 -17.05 15.51 -1.47
C THR A 602 -15.79 15.86 -0.65
N GLU A 603 -14.76 15.05 -0.74
CA GLU A 603 -13.44 15.37 -0.13
C GLU A 603 -12.87 16.71 -0.62
N ALA A 604 -13.26 17.16 -1.80
CA ALA A 604 -12.87 18.46 -2.35
C ALA A 604 -13.73 19.63 -1.84
N GLY A 605 -14.78 19.36 -1.06
CA GLY A 605 -15.74 20.34 -0.55
C GLY A 605 -17.16 20.08 -1.06
N GLY A 606 -18.04 21.07 -0.91
CA GLY A 606 -19.39 20.98 -1.45
C GLY A 606 -19.43 21.12 -2.96
N ASP A 607 -20.36 20.40 -3.57
CA ASP A 607 -20.62 20.42 -5.01
C ASP A 607 -22.09 20.44 -5.34
N VAL A 608 -22.42 20.89 -6.53
CA VAL A 608 -23.81 20.96 -7.04
C VAL A 608 -24.01 19.79 -8.00
N LEU A 609 -25.00 18.95 -7.69
CA LEU A 609 -25.35 17.81 -8.52
C LEU A 609 -26.64 18.09 -9.30
N ARG A 610 -26.55 18.07 -10.62
CA ARG A 610 -27.77 18.04 -11.44
C ARG A 610 -28.29 16.60 -11.50
N THR A 611 -29.57 16.44 -11.21
CA THR A 611 -30.28 15.18 -11.40
C THR A 611 -31.26 15.38 -12.55
N GLU A 612 -31.10 14.57 -13.57
CA GLU A 612 -31.95 14.59 -14.76
C GLU A 612 -32.81 13.33 -14.79
N VAL A 613 -34.07 13.46 -14.95
CA VAL A 613 -35.03 12.35 -15.08
C VAL A 613 -35.78 12.45 -16.39
N ASN A 614 -35.77 11.35 -17.13
CA ASN A 614 -36.56 11.20 -18.35
C ASN A 614 -37.49 10.01 -18.21
N ILE A 615 -38.70 10.18 -18.71
CA ILE A 615 -39.74 9.14 -18.75
C ILE A 615 -39.80 8.57 -20.15
N LEU A 616 -39.68 7.29 -20.28
CA LEU A 616 -39.66 6.55 -21.53
C LEU A 616 -40.78 5.50 -21.47
N ARG A 617 -41.49 5.27 -22.59
CA ARG A 617 -42.39 4.11 -22.65
C ARG A 617 -41.62 2.82 -22.53
N GLY A 618 -41.99 1.97 -21.59
CA GLY A 618 -41.22 0.77 -21.28
C GLY A 618 -42.03 -0.28 -20.52
N LYS A 619 -41.39 -0.90 -19.53
CA LYS A 619 -41.90 -2.01 -18.72
C LYS A 619 -41.78 -1.73 -17.20
N GLY A 620 -41.75 -0.49 -16.78
CA GLY A 620 -41.57 -0.13 -15.38
C GLY A 620 -40.18 -0.25 -14.82
N LYS A 621 -39.11 -0.14 -15.65
CA LYS A 621 -37.73 -0.27 -15.19
C LYS A 621 -37.26 1.06 -14.65
N LEU A 622 -36.51 0.98 -13.53
CA LEU A 622 -35.70 2.09 -13.02
C LEU A 622 -34.28 1.95 -13.59
N ILE A 623 -33.89 2.89 -14.44
CA ILE A 623 -32.56 2.94 -15.07
C ILE A 623 -31.76 4.04 -14.38
N LEU A 624 -30.59 3.66 -13.84
CA LEU A 624 -29.71 4.58 -13.11
C LEU A 624 -28.38 4.70 -13.85
N THR A 625 -27.94 5.92 -14.13
CA THR A 625 -26.67 6.20 -14.80
C THR A 625 -25.92 7.36 -14.11
N GLY A 626 -24.59 7.39 -14.17
CA GLY A 626 -23.74 8.42 -13.57
C GLY A 626 -22.84 7.94 -12.45
N GLN A 627 -22.46 6.63 -12.42
CA GLN A 627 -21.63 5.99 -11.39
C GLN A 627 -22.16 6.20 -9.96
N LEU A 628 -23.39 5.77 -9.75
CA LEU A 628 -24.04 5.84 -8.45
C LEU A 628 -23.59 4.65 -7.59
N GLY A 629 -23.12 4.92 -6.37
CA GLY A 629 -22.84 3.92 -5.35
C GLY A 629 -24.10 3.25 -4.81
N GLU A 630 -23.92 2.18 -4.03
CA GLU A 630 -25.04 1.35 -3.53
C GLU A 630 -26.05 2.16 -2.71
N VAL A 631 -25.59 3.01 -1.80
CA VAL A 631 -26.46 3.84 -0.94
C VAL A 631 -27.30 4.81 -1.78
N MET A 632 -26.70 5.38 -2.82
CA MET A 632 -27.44 6.31 -3.70
C MET A 632 -28.44 5.55 -4.59
N GLN A 633 -28.16 4.33 -5.00
CA GLN A 633 -29.10 3.46 -5.72
C GLN A 633 -30.29 3.06 -4.84
N GLU A 634 -30.05 2.70 -3.58
CA GLU A 634 -31.11 2.45 -2.60
C GLU A 634 -31.98 3.70 -2.37
N SER A 635 -31.35 4.88 -2.27
CA SER A 635 -32.05 6.14 -2.15
C SER A 635 -32.97 6.44 -3.35
N ALA A 636 -32.53 6.08 -4.58
CA ALA A 636 -33.34 6.18 -5.78
C ALA A 636 -34.57 5.25 -5.74
N GLN A 637 -34.38 4.02 -5.24
CA GLN A 637 -35.43 3.03 -5.07
C GLN A 637 -36.46 3.50 -4.00
N ALA A 638 -35.97 4.03 -2.89
CA ALA A 638 -36.84 4.62 -1.83
C ALA A 638 -37.66 5.80 -2.37
N ALA A 639 -37.03 6.67 -3.14
CA ALA A 639 -37.69 7.77 -3.80
C ALA A 639 -38.79 7.31 -4.77
N LEU A 640 -38.50 6.31 -5.60
CA LEU A 640 -39.49 5.71 -6.50
C LEU A 640 -40.67 5.08 -5.72
N SER A 641 -40.36 4.36 -4.66
CA SER A 641 -41.40 3.74 -3.80
C SER A 641 -42.33 4.81 -3.19
N TYR A 642 -41.75 5.93 -2.73
CA TYR A 642 -42.54 7.07 -2.27
C TYR A 642 -43.42 7.65 -3.38
N VAL A 643 -42.86 7.89 -4.58
CA VAL A 643 -43.63 8.42 -5.72
C VAL A 643 -44.82 7.51 -6.06
N ARG A 644 -44.60 6.20 -6.09
CA ARG A 644 -45.64 5.19 -6.32
C ARG A 644 -46.74 5.24 -5.26
N SER A 645 -46.37 5.36 -3.98
CA SER A 645 -47.33 5.43 -2.88
C SER A 645 -48.19 6.68 -2.90
N ARG A 646 -47.75 7.71 -3.65
CA ARG A 646 -48.44 9.02 -3.76
C ARG A 646 -49.05 9.26 -5.14
N ALA A 647 -49.15 8.23 -5.98
CA ALA A 647 -49.59 8.33 -7.37
C ALA A 647 -50.93 9.04 -7.51
N ASP A 648 -51.93 8.69 -6.68
CA ASP A 648 -53.26 9.30 -6.69
C ASP A 648 -53.22 10.79 -6.32
N ALA A 649 -52.48 11.15 -5.26
CA ALA A 649 -52.35 12.54 -4.82
C ALA A 649 -51.57 13.41 -5.82
N LEU A 650 -50.71 12.80 -6.63
CA LEU A 650 -49.95 13.46 -7.69
C LEU A 650 -50.65 13.42 -9.05
N HIS A 651 -51.87 12.84 -9.12
CA HIS A 651 -52.64 12.64 -10.34
C HIS A 651 -51.86 11.91 -11.47
N LEU A 652 -51.07 10.90 -11.09
CA LEU A 652 -50.34 10.06 -12.03
C LEU A 652 -51.24 8.93 -12.55
N ALA A 653 -50.91 8.36 -13.71
CA ALA A 653 -51.61 7.20 -14.23
C ALA A 653 -51.45 6.02 -13.26
N GLU A 654 -52.54 5.26 -13.01
CA GLU A 654 -52.53 4.13 -12.05
C GLU A 654 -51.45 3.07 -12.38
N ASN A 655 -51.10 2.93 -13.63
CA ASN A 655 -50.15 1.91 -14.14
C ASN A 655 -48.83 2.49 -14.65
N PHE A 656 -48.49 3.76 -14.32
CA PHE A 656 -47.25 4.38 -14.83
C PHE A 656 -46.01 3.52 -14.50
N TYR A 657 -46.00 2.83 -13.38
CA TYR A 657 -44.91 1.96 -12.94
C TYR A 657 -44.82 0.63 -13.73
N GLU A 658 -45.77 0.33 -14.63
CA GLU A 658 -45.78 -0.84 -15.51
C GLU A 658 -45.50 -0.47 -16.97
N THR A 659 -45.86 0.77 -17.35
CA THR A 659 -45.83 1.26 -18.73
C THR A 659 -44.70 2.21 -19.04
N ASP A 660 -44.08 2.79 -18.00
CA ASP A 660 -43.06 3.82 -18.16
C ASP A 660 -41.78 3.45 -17.48
N ASP A 661 -40.67 3.42 -18.23
CA ASP A 661 -39.34 3.31 -17.69
C ASP A 661 -38.85 4.68 -17.22
N ILE A 662 -38.31 4.73 -16.01
CA ILE A 662 -37.79 5.96 -15.41
C ILE A 662 -36.28 5.91 -15.48
N HIS A 663 -35.69 6.84 -16.25
CA HIS A 663 -34.24 6.96 -16.36
C HIS A 663 -33.75 8.15 -15.56
N ILE A 664 -32.97 7.89 -14.50
CA ILE A 664 -32.29 8.90 -13.69
C ILE A 664 -30.85 8.98 -14.12
N HIS A 665 -30.41 10.15 -14.51
CA HIS A 665 -29.04 10.43 -14.89
C HIS A 665 -28.44 11.53 -14.00
N LEU A 666 -27.27 11.26 -13.40
CA LEU A 666 -26.45 12.26 -12.75
C LEU A 666 -25.20 12.50 -13.61
N PRO A 667 -25.12 13.66 -14.31
CA PRO A 667 -23.97 14.00 -15.15
C PRO A 667 -22.64 13.94 -14.41
N GLU A 668 -21.53 14.04 -15.14
CA GLU A 668 -20.15 13.86 -14.62
C GLU A 668 -19.84 12.42 -14.16
N GLY A 669 -20.08 11.45 -15.04
CA GLY A 669 -19.83 10.01 -14.80
C GLY A 669 -18.40 9.61 -14.51
N ALA A 670 -17.43 10.53 -14.55
CA ALA A 670 -16.04 10.26 -14.17
C ALA A 670 -15.82 10.26 -12.64
N ILE A 671 -16.79 10.78 -11.86
CA ILE A 671 -16.69 10.91 -10.41
C ILE A 671 -17.73 9.99 -9.77
N PRO A 672 -17.31 8.98 -8.98
CA PRO A 672 -18.25 8.16 -8.21
C PRO A 672 -19.07 9.02 -7.24
N LYS A 673 -20.37 8.76 -7.16
CA LYS A 673 -21.29 9.50 -6.30
C LYS A 673 -22.00 8.49 -5.39
N ASP A 674 -21.94 8.73 -4.09
CA ASP A 674 -22.62 7.88 -3.12
C ASP A 674 -23.16 8.70 -1.95
N GLY A 675 -24.26 8.23 -1.36
CA GLY A 675 -24.87 8.83 -0.20
C GLY A 675 -26.38 9.00 -0.29
N PRO A 676 -27.11 9.01 0.86
CA PRO A 676 -28.56 9.05 0.90
C PRO A 676 -29.16 10.46 0.68
N SER A 677 -28.34 11.52 0.78
CA SER A 677 -28.82 12.92 0.81
C SER A 677 -29.38 13.46 -0.53
N ALA A 678 -29.33 12.66 -1.60
CA ALA A 678 -29.92 12.96 -2.90
C ALA A 678 -31.40 12.50 -3.02
N GLY A 679 -31.97 11.86 -2.00
CA GLY A 679 -33.30 11.25 -2.05
C GLY A 679 -34.38 12.21 -2.44
N ILE A 680 -34.46 13.39 -1.76
CA ILE A 680 -35.46 14.40 -2.09
C ILE A 680 -35.26 15.01 -3.50
N THR A 681 -34.02 15.09 -3.95
CA THR A 681 -33.66 15.57 -5.30
C THR A 681 -34.18 14.63 -6.37
N MET A 682 -33.93 13.32 -6.20
CA MET A 682 -34.38 12.28 -7.14
C MET A 682 -35.92 12.17 -7.13
N ALA A 683 -36.56 12.21 -5.96
CA ALA A 683 -38.01 12.18 -5.85
C ALA A 683 -38.66 13.41 -6.55
N THR A 684 -38.12 14.62 -6.32
CA THR A 684 -38.60 15.84 -6.98
C THR A 684 -38.42 15.75 -8.50
N ALA A 685 -37.28 15.24 -8.98
CA ALA A 685 -37.01 15.10 -10.41
C ALA A 685 -38.00 14.12 -11.07
N MET A 686 -38.25 12.97 -10.43
CA MET A 686 -39.21 11.97 -10.89
C MET A 686 -40.62 12.55 -10.94
N ILE A 687 -41.05 13.21 -9.85
CA ILE A 687 -42.39 13.84 -9.80
C ILE A 687 -42.55 14.94 -10.87
N SER A 688 -41.51 15.77 -11.04
CA SER A 688 -41.49 16.79 -12.09
C SER A 688 -41.64 16.15 -13.49
N ALA A 689 -40.87 15.10 -13.76
CA ALA A 689 -40.89 14.42 -15.06
C ALA A 689 -42.23 13.73 -15.35
N LEU A 690 -42.83 13.09 -14.32
CA LEU A 690 -44.12 12.39 -14.44
C LEU A 690 -45.32 13.34 -14.55
N THR A 691 -45.27 14.49 -13.82
CA THR A 691 -46.37 15.47 -13.83
C THR A 691 -46.21 16.54 -14.91
N GLY A 692 -45.06 16.63 -15.58
CA GLY A 692 -44.77 17.70 -16.53
C GLY A 692 -44.52 19.07 -15.90
N ARG A 693 -44.51 19.20 -14.56
CA ARG A 693 -44.32 20.45 -13.84
C ARG A 693 -42.86 20.86 -13.85
N LYS A 694 -42.60 22.12 -14.18
CA LYS A 694 -41.22 22.65 -14.23
C LYS A 694 -40.65 22.83 -12.83
N VAL A 695 -39.38 22.59 -12.69
CA VAL A 695 -38.61 22.83 -11.45
C VAL A 695 -38.01 24.24 -11.48
N ARG A 696 -38.01 24.92 -10.35
CA ARG A 696 -37.33 26.19 -10.17
C ARG A 696 -35.81 26.04 -10.30
N SER A 697 -35.19 26.80 -11.18
CA SER A 697 -33.75 26.75 -11.45
C SER A 697 -32.87 27.43 -10.39
N ASP A 698 -33.49 28.24 -9.51
CA ASP A 698 -32.84 28.98 -8.42
C ASP A 698 -32.87 28.24 -7.08
N VAL A 699 -33.48 27.05 -7.03
CA VAL A 699 -33.63 26.21 -5.84
C VAL A 699 -32.62 25.05 -5.90
N ALA A 700 -31.92 24.85 -4.81
CA ALA A 700 -31.17 23.61 -4.56
C ALA A 700 -31.77 22.87 -3.36
N MET A 701 -31.55 21.58 -3.29
CA MET A 701 -32.07 20.77 -2.21
C MET A 701 -31.14 19.67 -1.76
N THR A 702 -31.25 19.27 -0.52
CA THR A 702 -30.53 18.14 0.06
C THR A 702 -31.36 17.54 1.18
N GLY A 703 -31.45 16.24 1.26
CA GLY A 703 -32.18 15.49 2.27
C GLY A 703 -32.34 14.03 1.91
N GLU A 704 -32.34 13.18 2.92
CA GLU A 704 -32.67 11.76 2.77
C GLU A 704 -34.19 11.61 2.86
N ILE A 705 -34.77 10.77 2.00
CA ILE A 705 -36.21 10.52 1.96
C ILE A 705 -36.51 9.13 2.54
N THR A 706 -37.56 9.06 3.36
CA THR A 706 -38.17 7.80 3.80
C THR A 706 -39.26 7.33 2.85
N LEU A 707 -39.66 6.06 2.93
CA LEU A 707 -40.78 5.52 2.15
C LEU A 707 -42.15 6.25 2.41
N ARG A 708 -42.25 6.96 3.52
CA ARG A 708 -43.42 7.74 3.89
C ARG A 708 -43.34 9.21 3.49
N GLY A 709 -42.19 9.64 2.95
CA GLY A 709 -41.97 11.03 2.55
C GLY A 709 -41.40 11.94 3.65
N ASN A 710 -41.10 11.41 4.84
CA ASN A 710 -40.37 12.17 5.86
C ASN A 710 -38.95 12.42 5.40
N ILE A 711 -38.42 13.58 5.78
CA ILE A 711 -37.07 14.00 5.39
C ILE A 711 -36.15 13.88 6.61
N LEU A 712 -35.08 13.13 6.44
CA LEU A 712 -34.09 12.86 7.49
C LEU A 712 -32.89 13.81 7.38
N PRO A 713 -32.20 14.08 8.51
CA PRO A 713 -31.05 14.98 8.56
C PRO A 713 -29.86 14.49 7.75
N ILE A 714 -29.03 15.44 7.32
CA ILE A 714 -27.85 15.19 6.47
C ILE A 714 -26.60 15.80 7.09
N GLY A 715 -25.44 15.30 6.66
CA GLY A 715 -24.16 15.90 7.00
C GLY A 715 -23.63 16.89 5.96
N GLY A 716 -22.71 17.78 6.39
CA GLY A 716 -21.99 18.69 5.50
C GLY A 716 -22.83 19.85 4.96
N LEU A 717 -23.80 20.35 5.76
CA LEU A 717 -24.65 21.44 5.31
C LEU A 717 -23.86 22.69 4.94
N LYS A 718 -22.82 23.04 5.71
CA LYS A 718 -21.97 24.20 5.44
C LYS A 718 -21.33 24.13 4.05
N GLU A 719 -20.71 23.03 3.72
CA GLU A 719 -20.04 22.81 2.43
C GLU A 719 -21.03 22.81 1.26
N LYS A 720 -22.18 22.16 1.43
CA LYS A 720 -23.27 22.14 0.46
C LYS A 720 -23.83 23.56 0.19
N THR A 721 -23.99 24.34 1.23
CA THR A 721 -24.44 25.73 1.13
C THR A 721 -23.43 26.63 0.43
N LEU A 722 -22.12 26.43 0.73
CA LEU A 722 -21.06 27.17 0.03
C LEU A 722 -21.05 26.86 -1.47
N ALA A 723 -21.30 25.61 -1.87
CA ALA A 723 -21.44 25.25 -3.27
C ALA A 723 -22.65 25.93 -3.93
N ALA A 724 -23.78 25.93 -3.27
CA ALA A 724 -24.99 26.63 -3.76
C ALA A 724 -24.75 28.13 -3.94
N TYR A 725 -24.10 28.78 -2.97
CA TYR A 725 -23.73 30.19 -3.04
C TYR A 725 -22.77 30.48 -4.21
N ARG A 726 -21.76 29.64 -4.41
CA ARG A 726 -20.80 29.75 -5.52
C ARG A 726 -21.48 29.68 -6.88
N GLU A 727 -22.44 28.80 -7.03
CA GLU A 727 -23.24 28.65 -8.27
C GLU A 727 -24.33 29.70 -8.44
N GLY A 728 -24.52 30.59 -7.46
CA GLY A 728 -25.49 31.68 -7.54
C GLY A 728 -26.96 31.28 -7.36
N LEU A 729 -27.21 30.15 -6.69
CA LEU A 729 -28.53 29.71 -6.27
C LEU A 729 -29.08 30.65 -5.21
N LYS A 730 -30.39 30.68 -5.02
CA LYS A 730 -31.05 31.60 -4.09
C LYS A 730 -31.70 30.91 -2.91
N THR A 731 -32.32 29.77 -3.14
CA THR A 731 -33.08 29.04 -2.13
C THR A 731 -32.50 27.67 -1.90
N ILE A 732 -32.32 27.29 -0.64
CA ILE A 732 -31.87 25.96 -0.23
C ILE A 732 -32.96 25.28 0.58
N VAL A 733 -33.42 24.13 0.09
CA VAL A 733 -34.33 23.23 0.81
C VAL A 733 -33.53 22.22 1.56
N LEU A 734 -33.72 22.12 2.89
CA LEU A 734 -32.95 21.28 3.79
C LEU A 734 -33.86 20.62 4.84
N PRO A 735 -33.44 19.51 5.47
CA PRO A 735 -34.21 18.88 6.54
C PRO A 735 -34.38 19.81 7.73
N GLN A 736 -35.57 19.79 8.36
CA GLN A 736 -35.88 20.62 9.53
C GLN A 736 -34.87 20.42 10.67
N GLU A 737 -34.41 19.20 10.90
CA GLU A 737 -33.43 18.91 11.96
C GLU A 737 -32.06 19.57 11.73
N ASN A 738 -31.72 19.95 10.48
CA ASN A 738 -30.53 20.70 10.15
C ASN A 738 -30.68 22.23 10.29
N GLU A 739 -31.80 22.73 10.74
CA GLU A 739 -31.99 24.18 10.96
C GLU A 739 -30.94 24.75 11.91
N ARG A 740 -30.57 23.99 12.94
CA ARG A 740 -29.51 24.36 13.89
C ARG A 740 -28.13 24.51 13.23
N ASP A 741 -27.87 23.76 12.16
CA ASP A 741 -26.58 23.79 11.48
C ASP A 741 -26.40 25.03 10.60
N ILE A 742 -27.49 25.82 10.40
CA ILE A 742 -27.46 27.09 9.67
C ILE A 742 -26.59 28.13 10.38
N GLU A 743 -26.48 28.05 11.72
CA GLU A 743 -25.63 28.94 12.51
C GLU A 743 -24.13 28.79 12.19
N ASP A 744 -23.73 27.62 11.71
CA ASP A 744 -22.33 27.33 11.31
C ASP A 744 -21.93 27.90 9.94
N ILE A 745 -22.94 28.43 9.19
CA ILE A 745 -22.73 29.02 7.89
C ILE A 745 -22.27 30.48 8.05
N PRO A 746 -21.21 30.91 7.34
CA PRO A 746 -20.73 32.28 7.40
C PRO A 746 -21.83 33.32 7.09
N ASP A 747 -21.87 34.42 7.84
CA ASP A 747 -22.92 35.44 7.75
C ASP A 747 -23.16 35.99 6.35
N VAL A 748 -22.07 36.18 5.57
CA VAL A 748 -22.13 36.64 4.17
C VAL A 748 -22.94 35.68 3.29
N VAL A 749 -22.78 34.40 3.50
CA VAL A 749 -23.48 33.34 2.75
C VAL A 749 -24.89 33.19 3.27
N ARG A 750 -25.02 33.15 4.61
CA ARG A 750 -26.33 33.05 5.29
C ARG A 750 -27.30 34.18 4.90
N SER A 751 -26.80 35.38 4.84
CA SER A 751 -27.63 36.56 4.44
C SER A 751 -27.97 36.61 2.93
N SER A 752 -27.24 35.84 2.10
CA SER A 752 -27.42 35.84 0.64
C SER A 752 -28.34 34.74 0.15
N LEU A 753 -28.71 33.78 1.00
CA LEU A 753 -29.51 32.61 0.65
C LEU A 753 -30.74 32.53 1.53
N GLU A 754 -31.83 32.06 0.94
CA GLU A 754 -33.05 31.72 1.63
C GLU A 754 -33.00 30.23 2.02
N PHE A 755 -33.11 29.93 3.31
CA PHE A 755 -33.14 28.57 3.83
C PHE A 755 -34.59 28.18 4.11
N VAL A 756 -34.99 27.03 3.58
CA VAL A 756 -36.34 26.48 3.77
C VAL A 756 -36.24 25.13 4.45
N PRO A 757 -36.32 25.08 5.80
CA PRO A 757 -36.38 23.82 6.53
C PRO A 757 -37.70 23.10 6.22
N VAL A 758 -37.61 21.79 5.95
CA VAL A 758 -38.76 20.95 5.58
C VAL A 758 -38.74 19.63 6.34
N ALA A 759 -39.90 19.16 6.76
CA ALA A 759 -40.06 17.87 7.43
C ALA A 759 -40.61 16.78 6.50
N HIS A 760 -41.34 17.18 5.45
CA HIS A 760 -41.98 16.24 4.55
C HIS A 760 -41.84 16.65 3.07
N MET A 761 -41.85 15.63 2.21
CA MET A 761 -41.66 15.81 0.76
C MET A 761 -42.73 16.74 0.10
N ASP A 762 -43.93 16.76 0.63
CA ASP A 762 -44.98 17.66 0.13
C ASP A 762 -44.61 19.16 0.28
N GLU A 763 -43.80 19.50 1.26
CA GLU A 763 -43.24 20.85 1.45
C GLU A 763 -42.16 21.16 0.43
N VAL A 764 -41.31 20.18 0.13
CA VAL A 764 -40.29 20.31 -0.94
C VAL A 764 -40.97 20.62 -2.27
N LEU A 765 -41.98 19.86 -2.64
CA LEU A 765 -42.69 20.04 -3.91
C LEU A 765 -43.35 21.41 -4.05
N ARG A 766 -43.90 21.97 -2.95
CA ARG A 766 -44.47 23.33 -2.94
C ARG A 766 -43.43 24.41 -3.23
N VAL A 767 -42.21 24.22 -2.76
CA VAL A 767 -41.09 25.17 -2.94
C VAL A 767 -40.44 25.01 -4.30
N ALA A 768 -40.22 23.77 -4.71
CA ALA A 768 -39.38 23.43 -5.87
C ALA A 768 -40.14 23.47 -7.21
N LEU A 769 -41.45 23.16 -7.25
CA LEU A 769 -42.20 23.05 -8.48
C LEU A 769 -43.06 24.30 -8.74
N TYR A 770 -43.09 24.72 -10.00
CA TYR A 770 -44.10 25.69 -10.44
C TYR A 770 -45.50 25.03 -10.44
N ASN A 771 -46.50 25.81 -10.15
CA ASN A 771 -47.91 25.38 -10.23
C ASN A 771 -48.35 25.05 -11.66
#